data_1e587884874b4f3ea535d19f190417a9
#
_entry.id   1e587884874b4f3ea535d19f190417a9
#
_cell.length_a   1.000
_cell.length_b   1.000
_cell.length_c   1.000
_cell.angle_alpha   90.00
_cell.angle_beta   90.00
_cell.angle_gamma   90.00
#
_symmetry.space_group_name_H-M   'P 1'
#
loop_
_entity.id
_entity.type
_entity.pdbx_description
1 polymer ?
#
loop_
_entity_poly.entity_id
_entity_poly.type
_entity_poly.pdbx_seq_one_letter_code
_entity_poly.pdbx_strand_id
1 'polypeptide(L)'
;MNIQKLIIAALTATVLPTSLNAQQTFNEMMYSKEKTMFILNAPTAQKSSVTLRLYKQGQGGKAYKTLKMKKLGDERWEATVKGDLKGKFYTFDIGKGETPGTFAKAVGVNGNRGAIVDLYDTDPSGWDKDVRPALKSPADLVVYELHVRDFSISPTSGLKYKGKYLALTEPKAIEYLKNLGINAIHFQPVFDFASIDETRLDKPQFNWGYDPKNYNVPEGSYATDPYSPATRIKEFKEMVMALHKAGIRVIFDAVYNHTFDINGSNFQRTYPDYYYRKTKDGKYSDGSGCGNETASEKPLMRQFMLESVKYWIDEYHIDGFRFDLMGVHDIETMQAIREMVKRIDPSIYIYGEGWSAGSCAYPTGKLAVKANTQQLKGIGAFSDDMRDALRGPFSDDHKGALLAGLTGQEESLKFGLVGGIAHPQVDMNKVNYDKEPWTNNPTEQISYVSCHDDMCLVDRLKASIASLTDKNIPEAIRTAELLRIDKLAQTCVFTSQGVPFILAGEEMLRDKKGVHNSYNSPDSINQFTWTNLQKYPQAFAYYKSLIQLRKNHPAFRLSTGDKVRQHLEFLPAQETCLVGFQLKNLEGIDAWNNIIVIYNFNKEAKKMQIPEGSYTVACCNGVINEEGLGFVSGKEVEVAPQSALILYQK
;
A
#
# COMPACT_ATOMS: atom_id res chain seq x y z
N MET A 1 -5.89 -71.75 21.46
CA MET A 1 -6.98 -71.31 22.34
C MET A 1 -6.48 -70.11 23.11
N ASN A 2 -6.85 -68.96 22.60
CA ASN A 2 -7.10 -67.62 23.18
C ASN A 2 -6.67 -67.40 24.62
N ILE A 3 -5.97 -66.31 24.93
CA ILE A 3 -6.58 -65.03 25.36
C ILE A 3 -5.49 -63.95 25.42
N GLN A 4 -5.71 -62.88 24.70
CA GLN A 4 -5.00 -61.62 24.80
C GLN A 4 -5.21 -61.01 26.21
N LYS A 5 -4.15 -60.53 26.82
CA LYS A 5 -4.23 -59.58 27.92
C LYS A 5 -3.66 -58.23 27.50
N LEU A 6 -4.56 -57.26 27.37
CA LEU A 6 -4.29 -55.84 27.26
C LEU A 6 -3.50 -55.37 28.49
N ILE A 7 -2.34 -54.78 28.26
CA ILE A 7 -1.66 -53.95 29.26
C ILE A 7 -1.94 -52.52 28.87
N ILE A 8 -2.80 -51.86 29.63
CA ILE A 8 -3.03 -50.42 29.58
C ILE A 8 -1.89 -49.77 30.38
N ALA A 9 -0.91 -49.23 29.69
CA ALA A 9 0.05 -48.32 30.29
C ALA A 9 -0.58 -46.93 30.36
N ALA A 10 -0.96 -46.51 31.55
CA ALA A 10 -1.37 -45.14 31.84
C ALA A 10 -0.16 -44.24 31.72
N LEU A 11 0.01 -43.59 30.57
CA LEU A 11 0.85 -42.40 30.43
C LEU A 11 0.08 -41.23 31.08
N THR A 12 0.48 -40.86 32.28
CA THR A 12 0.18 -39.56 32.85
C THR A 12 0.92 -38.50 32.05
N ALA A 13 0.29 -38.06 30.96
CA ALA A 13 0.70 -36.82 30.30
C ALA A 13 0.34 -35.68 31.26
N THR A 14 1.36 -35.09 31.87
CA THR A 14 1.26 -33.76 32.45
C THR A 14 0.91 -32.82 31.30
N VAL A 15 -0.40 -32.57 31.16
CA VAL A 15 -0.91 -31.51 30.30
C VAL A 15 -0.50 -30.21 30.98
N LEU A 16 0.61 -29.63 30.49
CA LEU A 16 0.86 -28.21 30.63
C LEU A 16 -0.35 -27.49 30.02
N PRO A 17 -0.95 -26.52 30.70
CA PRO A 17 -2.05 -25.75 30.14
C PRO A 17 -1.51 -24.85 29.01
N THR A 18 -1.40 -25.40 27.80
CA THR A 18 -1.24 -24.63 26.58
C THR A 18 -2.62 -24.35 26.02
N SER A 19 -3.30 -23.41 26.61
CA SER A 19 -4.36 -22.66 25.95
C SER A 19 -4.60 -21.40 26.74
N LEU A 20 -3.72 -20.45 26.58
CA LEU A 20 -4.18 -19.10 26.41
C LEU A 20 -4.98 -19.11 25.11
N ASN A 21 -6.28 -19.43 25.18
CA ASN A 21 -7.25 -18.87 24.27
C ASN A 21 -6.96 -17.37 24.33
N ALA A 22 -6.32 -16.83 23.29
CA ALA A 22 -6.18 -15.41 23.12
C ALA A 22 -7.62 -14.87 23.00
N GLN A 23 -8.24 -14.60 24.13
CA GLN A 23 -9.52 -13.94 24.22
C GLN A 23 -9.31 -12.62 23.52
N GLN A 24 -10.04 -12.37 22.43
CA GLN A 24 -9.92 -11.12 21.69
C GLN A 24 -10.04 -9.97 22.68
N THR A 25 -8.97 -9.21 22.82
CA THR A 25 -8.87 -8.13 23.81
C THR A 25 -9.88 -7.03 23.52
N PHE A 26 -10.15 -6.80 22.24
CA PHE A 26 -10.99 -5.71 21.75
C PHE A 26 -12.34 -6.18 21.18
N ASN A 27 -12.94 -7.24 21.70
CA ASN A 27 -14.30 -7.63 21.32
C ASN A 27 -15.34 -6.78 22.08
N GLU A 28 -15.47 -5.50 21.68
CA GLU A 28 -16.17 -4.47 22.45
C GLU A 28 -17.70 -4.54 22.34
N MET A 29 -18.24 -5.17 21.27
CA MET A 29 -19.68 -5.34 21.08
C MET A 29 -19.97 -6.71 20.47
N MET A 30 -20.79 -7.50 21.16
CA MET A 30 -21.23 -8.81 20.72
C MET A 30 -22.76 -8.82 20.68
N TYR A 31 -23.30 -8.88 19.47
CA TYR A 31 -24.72 -8.85 19.21
C TYR A 31 -25.30 -10.26 19.09
N SER A 32 -26.50 -10.45 19.64
CA SER A 32 -27.46 -11.48 19.26
C SER A 32 -28.88 -10.91 19.34
N LYS A 33 -29.88 -11.58 18.76
CA LYS A 33 -31.28 -11.14 18.82
C LYS A 33 -31.84 -11.07 20.25
N GLU A 34 -31.34 -11.91 21.15
CA GLU A 34 -31.80 -11.98 22.54
C GLU A 34 -31.13 -10.94 23.43
N LYS A 35 -29.88 -10.59 23.12
CA LYS A 35 -29.07 -9.65 23.92
C LYS A 35 -27.88 -9.12 23.15
N THR A 36 -27.43 -7.94 23.55
CA THR A 36 -26.11 -7.41 23.14
C THR A 36 -25.25 -7.22 24.37
N MET A 37 -24.03 -7.73 24.33
CA MET A 37 -23.02 -7.57 25.36
C MET A 37 -22.00 -6.53 24.90
N PHE A 38 -21.68 -5.59 25.78
CA PHE A 38 -20.69 -4.53 25.57
C PHE A 38 -19.57 -4.70 26.57
N ILE A 39 -18.33 -4.62 26.09
CA ILE A 39 -17.12 -4.73 26.87
C ILE A 39 -16.21 -3.56 26.53
N LEU A 40 -15.59 -2.97 27.52
CA LEU A 40 -14.59 -1.92 27.33
C LEU A 40 -13.37 -2.19 28.20
N ASN A 41 -12.18 -2.15 27.63
CA ASN A 41 -10.92 -2.12 28.35
C ASN A 41 -10.58 -0.65 28.66
N ALA A 42 -10.69 -0.26 29.94
CA ALA A 42 -10.44 1.10 30.39
C ALA A 42 -9.82 1.11 31.80
N PRO A 43 -8.50 0.84 31.90
CA PRO A 43 -7.82 0.67 33.20
C PRO A 43 -7.84 1.94 34.05
N THR A 44 -7.77 3.11 33.43
CA THR A 44 -7.71 4.40 34.16
C THR A 44 -9.06 4.87 34.72
N ALA A 45 -10.15 4.17 34.41
CA ALA A 45 -11.48 4.48 34.94
C ALA A 45 -11.68 3.99 36.41
N GLN A 46 -10.62 3.74 37.15
CA GLN A 46 -10.70 3.16 38.51
C GLN A 46 -11.52 3.98 39.52
N LYS A 47 -11.64 5.29 39.29
CA LYS A 47 -12.38 6.20 40.18
C LYS A 47 -13.73 6.67 39.60
N SER A 48 -14.04 6.32 38.40
CA SER A 48 -15.24 6.75 37.65
C SER A 48 -16.00 5.52 37.15
N SER A 49 -17.31 5.60 37.08
CA SER A 49 -18.11 4.57 36.45
C SER A 49 -18.04 4.75 34.93
N VAL A 50 -17.73 3.69 34.20
CA VAL A 50 -17.92 3.69 32.74
C VAL A 50 -19.41 3.68 32.44
N THR A 51 -19.83 4.58 31.56
CA THR A 51 -21.22 4.73 31.13
C THR A 51 -21.38 4.22 29.70
N LEU A 52 -22.38 3.34 29.49
CA LEU A 52 -22.88 2.96 28.17
C LEU A 52 -24.14 3.76 27.85
N ARG A 53 -24.17 4.41 26.69
CA ARG A 53 -25.36 5.10 26.18
C ARG A 53 -25.84 4.45 24.89
N LEU A 54 -27.15 4.30 24.74
CA LEU A 54 -27.79 3.76 23.54
C LEU A 54 -28.62 4.83 22.84
N TYR A 55 -28.56 4.84 21.51
CA TYR A 55 -29.19 5.82 20.64
C TYR A 55 -30.02 5.15 19.55
N LYS A 56 -31.06 5.86 19.08
CA LYS A 56 -31.87 5.42 17.93
C LYS A 56 -31.24 5.81 16.60
N GLN A 57 -30.38 6.82 16.59
CA GLN A 57 -29.80 7.43 15.40
C GLN A 57 -28.27 7.45 15.47
N GLY A 58 -27.60 7.34 14.32
CA GLY A 58 -26.15 7.40 14.21
C GLY A 58 -25.53 8.75 14.55
N GLN A 59 -26.32 9.82 14.43
CA GLN A 59 -25.93 11.19 14.78
C GLN A 59 -27.14 11.95 15.33
N GLY A 60 -26.88 12.96 16.19
CA GLY A 60 -27.91 13.76 16.81
C GLY A 60 -28.81 12.98 17.80
N GLY A 61 -29.87 13.62 18.29
CA GLY A 61 -30.77 13.02 19.27
C GLY A 61 -30.13 12.73 20.63
N LYS A 62 -30.97 12.39 21.62
CA LYS A 62 -30.56 12.04 22.98
C LYS A 62 -30.47 10.51 23.14
N ALA A 63 -29.63 10.04 24.06
CA ALA A 63 -29.61 8.65 24.48
C ALA A 63 -31.00 8.26 25.03
N TYR A 64 -31.57 7.18 24.51
CA TYR A 64 -32.85 6.66 25.02
C TYR A 64 -32.63 5.72 26.23
N LYS A 65 -31.41 5.25 26.41
CA LYS A 65 -31.02 4.42 27.54
C LYS A 65 -29.59 4.73 27.94
N THR A 66 -29.34 4.82 29.24
CA THR A 66 -28.03 5.06 29.84
C THR A 66 -27.81 4.03 30.96
N LEU A 67 -26.68 3.37 30.96
CA LEU A 67 -26.34 2.30 31.89
C LEU A 67 -24.96 2.54 32.46
N LYS A 68 -24.80 2.27 33.76
CA LYS A 68 -23.46 2.11 34.35
C LYS A 68 -22.96 0.72 34.05
N MET A 69 -21.75 0.59 33.52
CA MET A 69 -21.12 -0.68 33.25
C MET A 69 -20.59 -1.26 34.56
N LYS A 70 -20.63 -2.60 34.68
CA LYS A 70 -20.09 -3.35 35.81
C LYS A 70 -18.59 -3.57 35.56
N LYS A 71 -17.79 -3.30 36.60
CA LYS A 71 -16.35 -3.57 36.55
C LYS A 71 -16.10 -5.09 36.73
N LEU A 72 -15.27 -5.64 35.82
CA LEU A 72 -14.80 -7.03 35.87
C LEU A 72 -13.27 -7.02 35.95
N GLY A 73 -12.71 -7.25 37.14
CA GLY A 73 -11.27 -7.12 37.36
C GLY A 73 -10.78 -5.66 37.30
N ASP A 74 -9.50 -5.43 37.04
CA ASP A 74 -8.90 -4.10 37.18
C ASP A 74 -9.08 -3.19 35.95
N GLU A 75 -9.25 -3.74 34.77
CA GLU A 75 -9.15 -3.00 33.51
C GLU A 75 -10.36 -3.20 32.58
N ARG A 76 -11.33 -4.04 32.97
CA ARG A 76 -12.43 -4.43 32.08
C ARG A 76 -13.78 -4.04 32.65
N TRP A 77 -14.65 -3.53 31.80
CA TRP A 77 -16.03 -3.14 32.12
C TRP A 77 -17.01 -3.84 31.18
N GLU A 78 -18.16 -4.25 31.72
CA GLU A 78 -19.17 -4.97 30.97
C GLU A 78 -20.58 -4.41 31.23
N ALA A 79 -21.41 -4.43 30.18
CA ALA A 79 -22.85 -4.26 30.29
C ALA A 79 -23.57 -5.19 29.30
N THR A 80 -24.67 -5.80 29.73
CA THR A 80 -25.53 -6.62 28.88
C THR A 80 -26.90 -5.99 28.78
N VAL A 81 -27.41 -5.86 27.57
CA VAL A 81 -28.75 -5.33 27.29
C VAL A 81 -29.57 -6.41 26.59
N LYS A 82 -30.71 -6.78 27.20
CA LYS A 82 -31.65 -7.76 26.63
C LYS A 82 -32.46 -7.16 25.49
N GLY A 83 -32.86 -8.02 24.57
CA GLY A 83 -33.65 -7.69 23.39
C GLY A 83 -32.80 -7.39 22.16
N ASP A 84 -33.47 -7.29 21.03
CA ASP A 84 -32.84 -7.02 19.74
C ASP A 84 -32.47 -5.53 19.61
N LEU A 85 -31.19 -5.27 19.56
CA LEU A 85 -30.64 -3.92 19.40
C LEU A 85 -30.11 -3.64 17.99
N LYS A 86 -30.28 -4.55 17.03
CA LYS A 86 -29.85 -4.34 15.65
C LYS A 86 -30.36 -3.03 15.08
N GLY A 87 -29.49 -2.26 14.43
CA GLY A 87 -29.80 -0.93 13.90
C GLY A 87 -29.86 0.18 14.96
N LYS A 88 -29.49 -0.08 16.20
CA LYS A 88 -29.26 0.95 17.23
C LYS A 88 -27.79 1.31 17.28
N PHE A 89 -27.48 2.38 18.01
CA PHE A 89 -26.14 2.91 18.15
C PHE A 89 -25.76 3.04 19.63
N TYR A 90 -24.46 3.04 19.89
CA TYR A 90 -23.94 3.11 21.25
C TYR A 90 -22.72 4.00 21.37
N THR A 91 -22.45 4.43 22.59
CA THR A 91 -21.17 5.03 22.98
C THR A 91 -20.79 4.55 24.38
N PHE A 92 -19.48 4.51 24.62
CA PHE A 92 -18.87 4.43 25.94
C PHE A 92 -18.44 5.82 26.40
N ASP A 93 -18.38 6.03 27.71
CA ASP A 93 -17.86 7.25 28.31
C ASP A 93 -17.21 6.94 29.67
N ILE A 94 -15.92 7.17 29.78
CA ILE A 94 -15.14 7.03 31.01
C ILE A 94 -15.01 8.36 31.79
N GLY A 95 -15.75 9.42 31.37
CA GLY A 95 -15.60 10.79 31.86
C GLY A 95 -14.65 11.65 31.01
N LYS A 96 -14.27 11.19 29.80
CA LYS A 96 -13.40 11.89 28.84
C LYS A 96 -14.10 12.21 27.51
N GLY A 97 -15.42 12.07 27.47
CA GLY A 97 -16.23 12.23 26.28
C GLY A 97 -16.66 10.88 25.69
N GLU A 98 -17.69 10.93 24.89
CA GLU A 98 -18.27 9.75 24.25
C GLU A 98 -17.38 9.21 23.14
N THR A 99 -17.31 7.88 23.02
CA THR A 99 -16.54 7.16 22.01
C THR A 99 -17.27 5.88 21.59
N PRO A 100 -17.19 5.45 20.31
CA PRO A 100 -17.67 4.13 19.90
C PRO A 100 -16.84 2.97 20.45
N GLY A 101 -15.73 3.25 21.15
CA GLY A 101 -14.71 2.30 21.56
C GLY A 101 -13.48 2.34 20.67
N THR A 102 -12.44 1.61 21.05
CA THR A 102 -11.20 1.53 20.28
C THR A 102 -11.32 0.66 19.03
N PHE A 103 -12.21 -0.35 19.08
CA PHE A 103 -12.33 -1.38 18.05
C PHE A 103 -13.75 -1.49 17.48
N ALA A 104 -14.44 -0.36 17.30
CA ALA A 104 -15.72 -0.37 16.64
C ALA A 104 -15.60 -0.97 15.23
N LYS A 105 -16.48 -1.94 14.92
CA LYS A 105 -16.54 -2.63 13.60
C LYS A 105 -17.58 -2.03 12.67
N ALA A 106 -18.45 -1.21 13.20
CA ALA A 106 -19.46 -0.44 12.48
C ALA A 106 -19.73 0.86 13.23
N VAL A 107 -19.99 1.93 12.50
CA VAL A 107 -20.30 3.25 13.07
C VAL A 107 -21.46 3.92 12.32
N GLY A 108 -22.09 4.85 13.00
CA GLY A 108 -23.04 5.77 12.35
C GLY A 108 -22.31 6.82 11.50
N VAL A 109 -23.09 7.60 10.77
CA VAL A 109 -22.58 8.70 9.95
C VAL A 109 -21.64 9.60 10.76
N ASN A 110 -20.52 10.00 10.13
CA ASN A 110 -19.42 10.74 10.75
C ASN A 110 -18.69 10.01 11.90
N GLY A 111 -18.88 8.70 12.07
CA GLY A 111 -18.04 7.84 12.93
C GLY A 111 -18.08 8.09 14.44
N ASN A 112 -19.01 8.91 14.98
CA ASN A 112 -19.01 9.29 16.41
C ASN A 112 -19.72 8.29 17.33
N ARG A 113 -20.50 7.37 16.79
CA ARG A 113 -21.24 6.34 17.54
C ARG A 113 -21.00 4.98 16.92
N GLY A 114 -20.71 3.98 17.74
CA GLY A 114 -20.71 2.59 17.30
C GLY A 114 -22.10 2.17 16.86
N ALA A 115 -22.20 1.35 15.83
CA ALA A 115 -23.44 0.80 15.33
C ALA A 115 -23.56 -0.68 15.69
N ILE A 116 -24.76 -1.11 16.04
CA ILE A 116 -25.05 -2.52 16.35
C ILE A 116 -25.54 -3.17 15.06
N VAL A 117 -24.66 -3.93 14.42
CA VAL A 117 -24.91 -4.66 13.19
C VAL A 117 -24.62 -6.14 13.39
N ASP A 118 -25.29 -6.97 12.61
CA ASP A 118 -24.88 -8.35 12.39
C ASP A 118 -24.02 -8.35 11.11
N LEU A 119 -22.74 -8.65 11.24
CA LEU A 119 -21.81 -8.60 10.10
C LEU A 119 -22.18 -9.61 9.01
N TYR A 120 -22.80 -10.75 9.35
CA TYR A 120 -23.29 -11.72 8.36
C TYR A 120 -24.36 -11.14 7.42
N ASP A 121 -25.16 -10.18 7.89
CA ASP A 121 -26.15 -9.52 7.03
C ASP A 121 -25.50 -8.59 5.99
N THR A 122 -24.25 -8.27 6.15
CA THR A 122 -23.48 -7.41 5.23
C THR A 122 -22.75 -8.21 4.16
N ASP A 123 -22.78 -9.55 4.22
CA ASP A 123 -22.12 -10.39 3.25
C ASP A 123 -22.86 -10.34 1.91
N PRO A 124 -22.19 -10.01 0.81
CA PRO A 124 -22.78 -10.12 -0.51
C PRO A 124 -23.01 -11.59 -0.86
N SER A 125 -23.95 -11.85 -1.79
CA SER A 125 -24.22 -13.21 -2.24
C SER A 125 -22.97 -13.88 -2.79
N GLY A 126 -22.60 -15.02 -2.18
CA GLY A 126 -21.41 -15.80 -2.54
C GLY A 126 -20.13 -15.32 -1.85
N TRP A 127 -20.22 -14.48 -0.83
CA TRP A 127 -19.06 -14.04 -0.05
C TRP A 127 -18.29 -15.19 0.59
N ASP A 128 -19.01 -16.20 1.07
CA ASP A 128 -18.47 -17.47 1.62
C ASP A 128 -17.65 -18.29 0.60
N LYS A 129 -17.79 -17.98 -0.69
CA LYS A 129 -17.05 -18.63 -1.79
C LYS A 129 -16.02 -17.69 -2.44
N ASP A 130 -15.84 -16.52 -1.89
CA ASP A 130 -14.83 -15.60 -2.39
C ASP A 130 -13.44 -16.19 -2.17
N VAL A 131 -12.61 -16.18 -3.22
CA VAL A 131 -11.28 -16.78 -3.22
C VAL A 131 -10.25 -15.74 -3.57
N ARG A 132 -9.30 -15.57 -2.67
CA ARG A 132 -8.13 -14.72 -2.88
C ARG A 132 -7.38 -15.14 -4.15
N PRO A 133 -7.05 -14.22 -5.07
CA PRO A 133 -6.26 -14.55 -6.26
C PRO A 133 -4.90 -15.16 -5.89
N ALA A 134 -4.52 -16.24 -6.55
CA ALA A 134 -3.27 -16.95 -6.26
C ALA A 134 -2.04 -16.05 -6.48
N LEU A 135 -1.06 -16.15 -5.60
CA LEU A 135 0.23 -15.47 -5.71
C LEU A 135 1.34 -16.44 -5.31
N LYS A 136 2.27 -16.70 -6.22
CA LYS A 136 3.41 -17.61 -5.97
C LYS A 136 4.56 -16.90 -5.25
N SER A 137 4.80 -15.66 -5.61
CA SER A 137 5.86 -14.82 -5.04
C SER A 137 5.42 -13.36 -5.03
N PRO A 138 5.84 -12.54 -4.04
CA PRO A 138 5.64 -11.09 -4.11
C PRO A 138 6.23 -10.45 -5.37
N ALA A 139 7.28 -11.05 -5.98
CA ALA A 139 7.86 -10.59 -7.23
C ALA A 139 6.87 -10.63 -8.42
N ASP A 140 5.78 -11.44 -8.32
CA ASP A 140 4.74 -11.55 -9.34
C ASP A 140 3.70 -10.42 -9.24
N LEU A 141 3.74 -9.60 -8.19
CA LEU A 141 2.84 -8.45 -8.04
C LEU A 141 3.19 -7.35 -9.03
N VAL A 142 2.16 -6.72 -9.54
CA VAL A 142 2.18 -5.40 -10.19
C VAL A 142 1.20 -4.55 -9.42
N VAL A 143 1.72 -3.68 -8.56
CA VAL A 143 0.92 -2.89 -7.62
C VAL A 143 0.48 -1.60 -8.27
N TYR A 144 -0.81 -1.30 -8.20
CA TYR A 144 -1.46 -0.11 -8.74
C TYR A 144 -2.08 0.68 -7.59
N GLU A 145 -1.49 1.81 -7.22
CA GLU A 145 -1.95 2.66 -6.13
C GLU A 145 -3.14 3.49 -6.56
N LEU A 146 -4.28 3.34 -5.88
CA LEU A 146 -5.53 3.92 -6.32
C LEU A 146 -6.31 4.56 -5.18
N HIS A 147 -6.81 5.79 -5.39
CA HIS A 147 -7.79 6.44 -4.54
C HIS A 147 -9.20 6.21 -5.08
N VAL A 148 -10.12 5.71 -4.24
CA VAL A 148 -11.49 5.32 -4.65
C VAL A 148 -12.23 6.45 -5.35
N ARG A 149 -12.15 7.69 -4.81
CA ARG A 149 -12.85 8.84 -5.39
C ARG A 149 -12.21 9.29 -6.69
N ASP A 150 -10.89 9.43 -6.75
CA ASP A 150 -10.16 9.93 -7.93
C ASP A 150 -10.46 9.14 -9.19
N PHE A 151 -10.54 7.81 -9.03
CA PHE A 151 -10.75 6.88 -10.12
C PHE A 151 -12.04 7.12 -10.89
N SER A 152 -13.14 7.44 -10.18
CA SER A 152 -14.47 7.43 -10.80
C SER A 152 -15.19 8.77 -10.78
N ILE A 153 -14.74 9.74 -9.96
CA ILE A 153 -15.50 11.00 -9.75
C ILE A 153 -15.61 11.87 -11.00
N SER A 154 -14.62 11.80 -11.89
CA SER A 154 -14.61 12.57 -13.14
C SER A 154 -15.89 12.35 -13.96
N PRO A 155 -16.53 13.40 -14.49
CA PRO A 155 -17.64 13.26 -15.42
C PRO A 155 -17.33 12.38 -16.64
N THR A 156 -16.04 12.37 -17.08
CA THR A 156 -15.58 11.64 -18.25
C THR A 156 -15.26 10.17 -17.98
N SER A 157 -15.34 9.68 -16.73
CA SER A 157 -15.08 8.27 -16.40
C SER A 157 -16.06 7.31 -17.09
N GLY A 158 -17.29 7.75 -17.35
CA GLY A 158 -18.35 6.91 -17.89
C GLY A 158 -18.85 5.84 -16.91
N LEU A 159 -18.46 5.95 -15.62
CA LEU A 159 -18.91 5.08 -14.54
C LEU A 159 -20.14 5.69 -13.86
N LYS A 160 -21.04 4.84 -13.35
CA LYS A 160 -22.28 5.23 -12.69
C LYS A 160 -22.04 5.71 -11.25
N TYR A 161 -21.25 4.93 -10.50
CA TYR A 161 -21.06 5.16 -9.06
C TYR A 161 -19.87 6.09 -8.79
N LYS A 162 -20.07 7.39 -9.02
CA LYS A 162 -19.03 8.43 -8.90
C LYS A 162 -18.45 8.53 -7.49
N GLY A 163 -17.15 8.29 -7.35
CA GLY A 163 -16.43 8.38 -6.07
C GLY A 163 -16.82 7.32 -5.04
N LYS A 164 -17.35 6.17 -5.47
CA LYS A 164 -17.90 5.12 -4.59
C LYS A 164 -17.20 3.77 -4.79
N TYR A 165 -17.23 2.91 -3.76
CA TYR A 165 -16.75 1.52 -3.85
C TYR A 165 -17.34 0.78 -5.06
N LEU A 166 -18.63 0.93 -5.28
CA LEU A 166 -19.33 0.25 -6.37
C LEU A 166 -18.87 0.64 -7.78
N ALA A 167 -18.16 1.77 -7.95
CA ALA A 167 -17.53 2.09 -9.24
C ALA A 167 -16.55 1.00 -9.70
N LEU A 168 -15.86 0.38 -8.73
CA LEU A 168 -14.88 -0.70 -8.98
C LEU A 168 -15.53 -2.09 -9.18
N THR A 169 -16.85 -2.19 -9.09
CA THR A 169 -17.61 -3.39 -9.47
C THR A 169 -18.16 -3.30 -10.90
N GLU A 170 -18.14 -2.11 -11.50
CA GLU A 170 -18.70 -1.90 -12.84
C GLU A 170 -17.85 -2.60 -13.92
N PRO A 171 -18.50 -3.24 -14.92
CA PRO A 171 -17.78 -3.97 -15.97
C PRO A 171 -16.70 -3.14 -16.66
N LYS A 172 -16.98 -1.85 -16.92
CA LYS A 172 -16.03 -0.94 -17.57
C LYS A 172 -14.76 -0.72 -16.73
N ALA A 173 -14.89 -0.58 -15.42
CA ALA A 173 -13.75 -0.43 -14.52
C ALA A 173 -12.92 -1.72 -14.45
N ILE A 174 -13.58 -2.85 -14.29
CA ILE A 174 -12.95 -4.17 -14.26
C ILE A 174 -12.22 -4.47 -15.57
N GLU A 175 -12.86 -4.21 -16.71
CA GLU A 175 -12.25 -4.40 -18.02
C GLU A 175 -11.00 -3.54 -18.22
N TYR A 176 -11.07 -2.27 -17.82
CA TYR A 176 -9.93 -1.35 -17.87
C TYR A 176 -8.73 -1.89 -17.08
N LEU A 177 -8.94 -2.26 -15.80
CA LEU A 177 -7.90 -2.77 -14.92
C LEU A 177 -7.30 -4.09 -15.44
N LYS A 178 -8.14 -5.00 -15.92
CA LYS A 178 -7.70 -6.26 -16.55
C LYS A 178 -6.91 -6.01 -17.83
N ASN A 179 -7.35 -5.07 -18.67
CA ASN A 179 -6.68 -4.73 -19.93
C ASN A 179 -5.32 -4.10 -19.69
N LEU A 180 -5.16 -3.29 -18.65
CA LEU A 180 -3.86 -2.76 -18.22
C LEU A 180 -2.92 -3.90 -17.79
N GLY A 181 -3.47 -4.93 -17.15
CA GLY A 181 -2.72 -6.14 -16.76
C GLY A 181 -2.22 -6.13 -15.33
N ILE A 182 -2.59 -5.17 -14.49
CA ILE A 182 -2.25 -5.18 -13.06
C ILE A 182 -2.90 -6.38 -12.35
N ASN A 183 -2.34 -6.80 -11.22
CA ASN A 183 -2.88 -7.91 -10.42
C ASN A 183 -3.00 -7.60 -8.92
N ALA A 184 -2.70 -6.37 -8.52
CA ALA A 184 -2.93 -5.89 -7.17
C ALA A 184 -3.28 -4.40 -7.18
N ILE A 185 -4.28 -4.01 -6.41
CA ILE A 185 -4.60 -2.61 -6.14
C ILE A 185 -4.27 -2.31 -4.69
N HIS A 186 -3.39 -1.35 -4.49
CA HIS A 186 -3.18 -0.70 -3.20
C HIS A 186 -4.14 0.49 -3.13
N PHE A 187 -5.17 0.36 -2.32
CA PHE A 187 -6.06 1.48 -2.05
C PHE A 187 -5.43 2.44 -1.06
N GLN A 188 -5.39 3.75 -1.40
CA GLN A 188 -5.25 4.79 -0.40
C GLN A 188 -6.36 4.63 0.66
N PRO A 189 -6.24 5.23 1.86
CA PRO A 189 -7.06 4.86 3.00
C PRO A 189 -8.55 4.66 2.70
N VAL A 190 -9.06 3.49 3.08
CA VAL A 190 -10.47 3.08 2.94
C VAL A 190 -11.15 2.80 4.27
N PHE A 191 -10.44 2.99 5.38
CA PHE A 191 -11.03 3.03 6.73
C PHE A 191 -11.67 4.38 7.00
N ASP A 192 -12.51 4.47 8.03
CA ASP A 192 -13.24 5.68 8.44
C ASP A 192 -12.26 6.76 8.94
N PHE A 193 -12.18 7.88 8.25
CA PHE A 193 -11.30 9.01 8.53
C PHE A 193 -12.08 10.29 8.85
N ALA A 194 -11.43 11.31 9.43
CA ALA A 194 -12.12 12.40 10.10
C ALA A 194 -12.49 13.59 9.21
N SER A 195 -11.77 13.80 8.10
CA SER A 195 -11.78 15.05 7.34
C SER A 195 -12.99 15.24 6.42
N ILE A 196 -13.81 14.22 6.20
CA ILE A 196 -15.02 14.31 5.36
C ILE A 196 -16.27 14.33 6.22
N ASP A 197 -17.11 15.37 6.05
CA ASP A 197 -18.45 15.38 6.63
C ASP A 197 -19.41 14.56 5.78
N GLU A 198 -19.64 13.31 6.20
CA GLU A 198 -20.50 12.36 5.51
C GLU A 198 -21.97 12.84 5.39
N THR A 199 -22.39 13.82 6.20
CA THR A 199 -23.74 14.41 6.12
C THR A 199 -23.87 15.48 5.03
N ARG A 200 -22.76 15.86 4.43
CA ARG A 200 -22.64 16.94 3.45
C ARG A 200 -21.99 16.51 2.14
N LEU A 201 -22.20 15.25 1.71
CA LEU A 201 -21.63 14.72 0.46
C LEU A 201 -22.19 15.39 -0.81
N ASP A 202 -23.22 16.23 -0.67
CA ASP A 202 -23.71 17.16 -1.69
C ASP A 202 -22.76 18.34 -1.95
N LYS A 203 -21.80 18.58 -1.06
CA LYS A 203 -20.77 19.62 -1.19
C LYS A 203 -19.45 19.03 -1.61
N PRO A 204 -18.65 19.78 -2.41
CA PRO A 204 -17.30 19.35 -2.74
C PRO A 204 -16.45 19.17 -1.47
N GLN A 205 -15.95 17.96 -1.28
CA GLN A 205 -15.05 17.59 -0.21
C GLN A 205 -14.07 16.55 -0.75
N PHE A 206 -12.82 16.67 -0.37
CA PHE A 206 -11.76 15.74 -0.75
C PHE A 206 -10.72 15.62 0.35
N ASN A 207 -10.29 14.41 0.61
CA ASN A 207 -9.08 14.12 1.37
C ASN A 207 -8.55 12.75 0.94
N TRP A 208 -7.22 12.53 1.04
CA TRP A 208 -6.64 11.21 0.81
C TRP A 208 -7.05 10.19 1.88
N GLY A 209 -7.38 10.66 3.11
CA GLY A 209 -7.84 9.81 4.20
C GLY A 209 -6.77 9.40 5.22
N TYR A 210 -5.61 10.04 5.22
CA TYR A 210 -4.53 9.77 6.20
C TYR A 210 -4.77 10.48 7.56
N ASP A 211 -6.03 10.57 7.98
CA ASP A 211 -6.45 11.11 9.27
C ASP A 211 -7.41 10.15 9.99
N PRO A 212 -6.89 8.99 10.45
CA PRO A 212 -7.69 7.86 10.92
C PRO A 212 -8.52 8.18 12.16
N LYS A 213 -9.80 7.78 12.11
CA LYS A 213 -10.79 7.92 13.19
C LYS A 213 -11.25 6.58 13.73
N ASN A 214 -11.79 5.69 12.88
CA ASN A 214 -12.18 4.34 13.24
C ASN A 214 -11.49 3.32 12.34
N TYR A 215 -10.42 2.72 12.83
CA TYR A 215 -9.50 1.88 12.05
C TYR A 215 -10.11 0.60 11.45
N ASN A 216 -11.24 0.12 12.02
CA ASN A 216 -11.84 -1.17 11.64
C ASN A 216 -13.20 -1.00 10.94
N VAL A 217 -13.47 0.16 10.39
CA VAL A 217 -14.72 0.49 9.71
C VAL A 217 -14.39 1.02 8.32
N PRO A 218 -15.02 0.53 7.24
CA PRO A 218 -14.87 1.14 5.91
C PRO A 218 -15.37 2.57 5.87
N GLU A 219 -14.71 3.43 5.08
CA GLU A 219 -15.06 4.85 4.92
C GLU A 219 -16.46 5.04 4.36
N GLY A 220 -17.26 5.88 5.03
CA GLY A 220 -18.65 6.07 4.68
C GLY A 220 -18.89 7.01 3.48
N SER A 221 -17.98 7.94 3.20
CA SER A 221 -18.10 8.81 2.03
C SER A 221 -17.97 8.04 0.71
N TYR A 222 -17.38 6.87 0.72
CA TYR A 222 -17.27 5.97 -0.44
C TYR A 222 -18.49 5.02 -0.59
N ALA A 223 -19.40 4.98 0.38
CA ALA A 223 -20.64 4.22 0.30
C ALA A 223 -21.75 5.03 -0.40
N THR A 224 -22.72 4.33 -0.99
CA THR A 224 -23.88 5.00 -1.61
C THR A 224 -24.83 5.61 -0.57
N ASP A 225 -24.87 5.04 0.65
CA ASP A 225 -25.62 5.56 1.79
C ASP A 225 -24.75 5.60 3.05
N PRO A 226 -24.18 6.77 3.42
CA PRO A 226 -23.34 6.89 4.63
C PRO A 226 -24.14 6.80 5.94
N TYR A 227 -25.47 6.98 5.89
CA TYR A 227 -26.33 6.87 7.08
C TYR A 227 -26.60 5.42 7.49
N SER A 228 -26.41 4.46 6.56
CA SER A 228 -26.56 3.03 6.80
C SER A 228 -25.21 2.39 7.10
N PRO A 229 -24.91 2.01 8.35
CA PRO A 229 -23.65 1.35 8.71
C PRO A 229 -23.38 0.06 7.93
N ALA A 230 -24.43 -0.70 7.62
CA ALA A 230 -24.33 -1.95 6.88
C ALA A 230 -23.96 -1.73 5.40
N THR A 231 -24.39 -0.59 4.81
CA THR A 231 -24.15 -0.30 3.38
C THR A 231 -22.65 -0.15 3.10
N ARG A 232 -21.90 0.63 3.90
CA ARG A 232 -20.47 0.83 3.70
C ARG A 232 -19.70 -0.48 3.79
N ILE A 233 -20.09 -1.37 4.71
CA ILE A 233 -19.46 -2.67 4.90
C ILE A 233 -19.74 -3.59 3.71
N LYS A 234 -21.02 -3.69 3.30
CA LYS A 234 -21.43 -4.53 2.19
C LYS A 234 -20.81 -4.09 0.87
N GLU A 235 -20.86 -2.80 0.54
CA GLU A 235 -20.32 -2.28 -0.72
C GLU A 235 -18.79 -2.44 -0.80
N PHE A 236 -18.09 -2.34 0.32
CA PHE A 236 -16.66 -2.63 0.38
C PHE A 236 -16.39 -4.12 0.08
N LYS A 237 -17.17 -5.05 0.68
CA LYS A 237 -17.07 -6.49 0.38
C LYS A 237 -17.40 -6.79 -1.09
N GLU A 238 -18.42 -6.14 -1.66
CA GLU A 238 -18.78 -6.27 -3.08
C GLU A 238 -17.62 -5.83 -3.99
N MET A 239 -16.95 -4.74 -3.66
CA MET A 239 -15.76 -4.28 -4.38
C MET A 239 -14.62 -5.31 -4.31
N VAL A 240 -14.28 -5.81 -3.12
CA VAL A 240 -13.23 -6.82 -2.94
C VAL A 240 -13.55 -8.06 -3.76
N MET A 241 -14.77 -8.60 -3.64
CA MET A 241 -15.20 -9.78 -4.38
C MET A 241 -15.16 -9.58 -5.91
N ALA A 242 -15.50 -8.41 -6.41
CA ALA A 242 -15.44 -8.10 -7.83
C ALA A 242 -13.99 -8.06 -8.34
N LEU A 243 -13.07 -7.50 -7.56
CA LEU A 243 -11.64 -7.48 -7.87
C LEU A 243 -11.03 -8.88 -7.81
N HIS A 244 -11.37 -9.70 -6.82
CA HIS A 244 -10.93 -11.10 -6.72
C HIS A 244 -11.37 -11.92 -7.94
N LYS A 245 -12.63 -11.80 -8.36
CA LYS A 245 -13.15 -12.43 -9.59
C LYS A 245 -12.40 -11.98 -10.85
N ALA A 246 -11.85 -10.77 -10.83
CA ALA A 246 -11.01 -10.26 -11.91
C ALA A 246 -9.55 -10.72 -11.84
N GLY A 247 -9.15 -11.46 -10.80
CA GLY A 247 -7.77 -11.87 -10.54
C GLY A 247 -6.90 -10.78 -9.94
N ILE A 248 -7.51 -9.76 -9.31
CA ILE A 248 -6.84 -8.60 -8.74
C ILE A 248 -6.91 -8.67 -7.22
N ARG A 249 -5.76 -8.64 -6.55
CA ARG A 249 -5.62 -8.60 -5.11
C ARG A 249 -5.90 -7.20 -4.56
N VAL A 250 -6.35 -7.14 -3.31
CA VAL A 250 -6.64 -5.90 -2.61
C VAL A 250 -5.63 -5.69 -1.49
N ILE A 251 -4.89 -4.58 -1.56
CA ILE A 251 -3.92 -4.17 -0.55
C ILE A 251 -4.50 -2.98 0.23
N PHE A 252 -4.51 -3.12 1.54
CA PHE A 252 -5.05 -2.13 2.48
C PHE A 252 -3.95 -1.20 2.97
N ASP A 253 -4.21 0.11 2.97
CA ASP A 253 -3.33 1.11 3.56
C ASP A 253 -3.56 1.21 5.07
N ALA A 254 -2.59 0.79 5.84
CA ALA A 254 -2.66 0.66 7.30
C ALA A 254 -2.00 1.87 7.98
N VAL A 255 -2.81 2.85 8.39
CA VAL A 255 -2.35 4.10 8.99
C VAL A 255 -2.43 4.01 10.52
N TYR A 256 -1.65 3.11 11.13
CA TYR A 256 -1.64 2.95 12.60
C TYR A 256 -0.66 3.89 13.32
N ASN A 257 0.14 4.64 12.57
CA ASN A 257 1.21 5.46 13.14
C ASN A 257 0.73 6.70 13.91
N HIS A 258 -0.50 7.19 13.67
CA HIS A 258 -1.09 8.33 14.37
C HIS A 258 -2.62 8.27 14.39
N THR A 259 -3.26 9.18 15.09
CA THR A 259 -4.71 9.45 15.05
C THR A 259 -4.96 10.86 14.52
N PHE A 260 -6.14 11.09 13.94
CA PHE A 260 -6.52 12.40 13.39
C PHE A 260 -6.37 13.55 14.41
N ASP A 261 -6.59 13.29 15.67
CA ASP A 261 -6.46 14.19 16.82
C ASP A 261 -6.27 13.38 18.09
N ILE A 262 -5.49 13.87 19.05
CA ILE A 262 -5.27 13.18 20.31
C ILE A 262 -6.56 13.18 21.15
N ASN A 263 -7.09 14.37 21.46
CA ASN A 263 -8.20 14.52 22.40
C ASN A 263 -9.53 13.94 21.90
N GLY A 264 -9.73 13.99 20.59
CA GLY A 264 -10.89 13.44 19.90
C GLY A 264 -10.81 11.95 19.63
N SER A 265 -9.63 11.33 19.75
CA SER A 265 -9.40 9.93 19.39
C SER A 265 -10.10 8.96 20.34
N ASN A 266 -10.47 7.82 19.79
CA ASN A 266 -11.03 6.71 20.58
C ASN A 266 -10.01 6.17 21.58
N PHE A 267 -8.72 6.21 21.25
CA PHE A 267 -7.64 5.82 22.15
C PHE A 267 -7.59 6.68 23.41
N GLN A 268 -7.61 8.00 23.25
CA GLN A 268 -7.54 8.92 24.39
C GLN A 268 -8.80 8.90 25.25
N ARG A 269 -9.96 8.64 24.61
CA ARG A 269 -11.25 8.54 25.31
C ARG A 269 -11.49 7.22 26.03
N THR A 270 -10.65 6.20 25.78
CA THR A 270 -10.74 4.89 26.47
C THR A 270 -9.60 4.66 27.45
N TYR A 271 -8.37 4.98 27.06
CA TYR A 271 -7.20 4.85 27.93
C TYR A 271 -6.26 6.05 27.74
N PRO A 272 -6.50 7.17 28.45
CA PRO A 272 -5.73 8.40 28.31
C PRO A 272 -4.22 8.17 28.39
N ASP A 273 -3.49 8.76 27.46
CA ASP A 273 -2.02 8.76 27.37
C ASP A 273 -1.35 7.39 27.13
N TYR A 274 -2.09 6.31 27.09
CA TYR A 274 -1.48 4.99 26.95
C TYR A 274 -1.00 4.72 25.52
N TYR A 275 -1.84 4.94 24.52
CA TYR A 275 -1.57 4.53 23.15
C TYR A 275 -0.56 5.42 22.41
N TYR A 276 -0.23 6.58 22.99
CA TYR A 276 0.67 7.53 22.39
C TYR A 276 2.08 7.45 22.97
N ARG A 277 3.06 7.68 22.11
CA ARG A 277 4.46 7.82 22.52
C ARG A 277 4.71 9.24 23.02
N LYS A 278 5.50 9.34 24.08
CA LYS A 278 5.89 10.62 24.67
C LYS A 278 7.39 10.75 24.69
N THR A 279 7.85 11.98 24.56
CA THR A 279 9.24 12.39 24.76
C THR A 279 9.62 12.28 26.24
N LYS A 280 10.91 12.38 26.54
CA LYS A 280 11.42 12.31 27.92
C LYS A 280 10.88 13.41 28.83
N ASP A 281 10.53 14.58 28.28
CA ASP A 281 9.92 15.71 28.98
C ASP A 281 8.37 15.62 29.03
N GLY A 282 7.80 14.49 28.65
CA GLY A 282 6.37 14.19 28.79
C GLY A 282 5.46 14.76 27.72
N LYS A 283 5.98 15.41 26.67
CA LYS A 283 5.21 15.87 25.53
C LYS A 283 4.90 14.71 24.59
N TYR A 284 3.83 14.84 23.80
CA TYR A 284 3.56 13.89 22.74
C TYR A 284 4.65 13.97 21.67
N SER A 285 5.15 12.81 21.27
CA SER A 285 6.09 12.66 20.17
C SER A 285 5.35 12.75 18.84
N ASP A 286 6.04 13.25 17.80
CA ASP A 286 5.46 13.47 16.48
C ASP A 286 6.34 12.92 15.36
N GLY A 287 6.55 11.61 15.38
CA GLY A 287 7.23 10.91 14.29
C GLY A 287 6.38 10.84 13.01
N SER A 288 5.06 11.06 13.12
CA SER A 288 4.16 11.09 11.97
C SER A 288 4.15 12.42 11.21
N GLY A 289 4.60 13.52 11.85
CA GLY A 289 4.41 14.87 11.30
C GLY A 289 2.97 15.38 11.33
N CYS A 290 2.05 14.63 11.99
CA CYS A 290 0.62 14.95 12.11
C CYS A 290 0.21 15.36 13.54
N GLY A 291 1.19 15.71 14.38
CA GLY A 291 0.98 16.18 15.75
C GLY A 291 0.96 15.09 16.82
N ASN A 292 1.08 13.81 16.46
CA ASN A 292 1.16 12.70 17.40
C ASN A 292 1.73 11.44 16.75
N GLU A 293 2.17 10.49 17.57
CA GLU A 293 2.50 9.14 17.12
C GLU A 293 2.01 8.09 18.10
N THR A 294 1.64 6.92 17.60
CA THR A 294 1.25 5.78 18.43
C THR A 294 2.47 5.02 18.93
N ALA A 295 2.34 4.41 20.10
CA ALA A 295 3.39 3.64 20.76
C ALA A 295 3.21 2.14 20.50
N SER A 296 3.58 1.67 19.30
CA SER A 296 3.39 0.28 18.86
C SER A 296 4.09 -0.75 19.77
N GLU A 297 5.17 -0.35 20.44
CA GLU A 297 5.89 -1.17 21.43
C GLU A 297 5.08 -1.47 22.69
N LYS A 298 4.02 -0.72 22.97
CA LYS A 298 3.18 -0.96 24.15
C LYS A 298 2.23 -2.15 23.91
N PRO A 299 2.07 -3.05 24.90
CA PRO A 299 1.34 -4.31 24.72
C PRO A 299 -0.06 -4.17 24.12
N LEU A 300 -0.89 -3.23 24.62
CA LEU A 300 -2.25 -3.05 24.09
C LEU A 300 -2.26 -2.42 22.68
N MET A 301 -1.31 -1.54 22.35
CA MET A 301 -1.22 -1.01 20.99
C MET A 301 -0.79 -2.09 20.00
N ARG A 302 0.20 -2.89 20.36
CA ARG A 302 0.62 -4.06 19.57
C ARG A 302 -0.55 -5.04 19.36
N GLN A 303 -1.27 -5.34 20.43
CA GLN A 303 -2.44 -6.24 20.37
C GLN A 303 -3.54 -5.65 19.49
N PHE A 304 -3.79 -4.34 19.58
CA PHE A 304 -4.73 -3.64 18.71
C PHE A 304 -4.36 -3.79 17.24
N MET A 305 -3.10 -3.54 16.87
CA MET A 305 -2.63 -3.68 15.48
C MET A 305 -2.76 -5.11 14.97
N LEU A 306 -2.40 -6.11 15.79
CA LEU A 306 -2.56 -7.52 15.44
C LEU A 306 -4.03 -7.89 15.20
N GLU A 307 -4.92 -7.55 16.12
CA GLU A 307 -6.36 -7.84 16.00
C GLU A 307 -7.00 -7.09 14.82
N SER A 308 -6.58 -5.85 14.57
CA SER A 308 -7.07 -5.05 13.44
C SER A 308 -6.64 -5.63 12.08
N VAL A 309 -5.36 -5.95 11.91
CA VAL A 309 -4.87 -6.61 10.68
C VAL A 309 -5.58 -7.94 10.46
N LYS A 310 -5.71 -8.76 11.51
CA LYS A 310 -6.45 -10.03 11.43
C LYS A 310 -7.91 -9.81 11.03
N TYR A 311 -8.57 -8.81 11.60
CA TYR A 311 -9.98 -8.49 11.29
C TYR A 311 -10.16 -8.10 9.81
N TRP A 312 -9.28 -7.28 9.24
CA TRP A 312 -9.34 -6.95 7.82
C TRP A 312 -9.10 -8.16 6.91
N ILE A 313 -8.26 -9.12 7.33
CA ILE A 313 -8.07 -10.39 6.60
C ILE A 313 -9.32 -11.27 6.67
N ASP A 314 -9.87 -11.46 7.86
CA ASP A 314 -10.97 -12.41 8.10
C ASP A 314 -12.30 -11.88 7.59
N GLU A 315 -12.61 -10.60 7.82
CA GLU A 315 -13.91 -10.00 7.52
C GLU A 315 -13.99 -9.45 6.09
N TYR A 316 -12.88 -8.92 5.56
CA TYR A 316 -12.87 -8.25 4.27
C TYR A 316 -11.98 -8.94 3.22
N HIS A 317 -11.38 -10.08 3.54
CA HIS A 317 -10.52 -10.88 2.67
C HIS A 317 -9.34 -10.10 2.08
N ILE A 318 -8.77 -9.14 2.82
CA ILE A 318 -7.64 -8.32 2.38
C ILE A 318 -6.40 -9.19 2.09
N ASP A 319 -5.70 -8.89 0.99
CA ASP A 319 -4.61 -9.70 0.40
C ASP A 319 -3.21 -9.15 0.66
N GLY A 320 -3.12 -7.97 1.23
CA GLY A 320 -1.87 -7.32 1.54
C GLY A 320 -2.06 -6.05 2.34
N PHE A 321 -0.97 -5.55 2.93
CA PHE A 321 -0.97 -4.34 3.73
C PHE A 321 0.22 -3.45 3.37
N ARG A 322 -0.05 -2.18 3.11
CA ARG A 322 0.96 -1.12 3.09
C ARG A 322 0.88 -0.37 4.42
N PHE A 323 1.96 -0.33 5.17
CA PHE A 323 2.04 0.44 6.40
C PHE A 323 2.52 1.84 6.11
N ASP A 324 1.64 2.80 6.32
CA ASP A 324 1.94 4.22 6.29
C ASP A 324 2.95 4.54 7.38
N LEU A 325 4.01 5.31 7.04
CA LEU A 325 5.11 5.64 7.94
C LEU A 325 5.53 4.42 8.82
N MET A 326 5.78 3.29 8.18
CA MET A 326 6.16 2.04 8.85
C MET A 326 7.35 2.24 9.80
N GLY A 327 8.23 3.19 9.47
CA GLY A 327 9.38 3.58 10.29
C GLY A 327 9.05 4.22 11.64
N VAL A 328 7.78 4.49 11.94
CA VAL A 328 7.31 4.91 13.27
C VAL A 328 7.06 3.69 14.18
N HIS A 329 6.80 2.52 13.60
CA HIS A 329 6.52 1.29 14.35
C HIS A 329 7.79 0.55 14.75
N ASP A 330 7.73 -0.14 15.89
CA ASP A 330 8.83 -0.97 16.35
C ASP A 330 8.94 -2.29 15.58
N ILE A 331 10.17 -2.80 15.45
CA ILE A 331 10.50 -4.03 14.71
C ILE A 331 9.72 -5.22 15.27
N GLU A 332 9.63 -5.36 16.60
CA GLU A 332 8.97 -6.51 17.23
C GLU A 332 7.48 -6.58 16.86
N THR A 333 6.80 -5.42 16.84
CA THR A 333 5.39 -5.34 16.43
C THR A 333 5.22 -5.72 14.97
N MET A 334 6.06 -5.20 14.07
CA MET A 334 5.99 -5.53 12.65
C MET A 334 6.30 -7.01 12.39
N GLN A 335 7.27 -7.59 13.09
CA GLN A 335 7.55 -9.03 13.03
C GLN A 335 6.38 -9.87 13.54
N ALA A 336 5.76 -9.47 14.67
CA ALA A 336 4.60 -10.17 15.23
C ALA A 336 3.42 -10.16 14.24
N ILE A 337 3.16 -9.03 13.56
CA ILE A 337 2.16 -8.92 12.50
C ILE A 337 2.52 -9.87 11.34
N ARG A 338 3.76 -9.84 10.86
CA ARG A 338 4.20 -10.69 9.75
C ARG A 338 4.04 -12.17 10.07
N GLU A 339 4.44 -12.60 11.25
CA GLU A 339 4.31 -14.00 11.69
C GLU A 339 2.85 -14.43 11.86
N MET A 340 1.98 -13.56 12.36
CA MET A 340 0.55 -13.83 12.44
C MET A 340 -0.05 -13.98 11.03
N VAL A 341 0.21 -13.03 10.14
CA VAL A 341 -0.28 -13.03 8.76
C VAL A 341 0.20 -14.26 8.00
N LYS A 342 1.48 -14.64 8.15
CA LYS A 342 2.07 -15.83 7.52
C LYS A 342 1.37 -17.13 7.97
N ARG A 343 0.93 -17.22 9.22
CA ARG A 343 0.15 -18.37 9.71
C ARG A 343 -1.26 -18.44 9.13
N ILE A 344 -1.86 -17.29 8.82
CA ILE A 344 -3.18 -17.24 8.18
C ILE A 344 -3.05 -17.59 6.70
N ASP A 345 -2.23 -16.85 5.97
CA ASP A 345 -1.93 -17.07 4.56
C ASP A 345 -0.56 -16.45 4.21
N PRO A 346 0.47 -17.27 3.87
CA PRO A 346 1.80 -16.76 3.56
C PRO A 346 1.86 -15.90 2.28
N SER A 347 0.84 -15.96 1.42
CA SER A 347 0.75 -15.15 0.20
C SER A 347 0.30 -13.70 0.45
N ILE A 348 -0.18 -13.36 1.64
CA ILE A 348 -0.51 -11.99 2.01
C ILE A 348 0.78 -11.20 2.15
N TYR A 349 0.95 -10.17 1.31
CA TYR A 349 2.17 -9.39 1.26
C TYR A 349 2.09 -8.16 2.16
N ILE A 350 3.17 -7.85 2.87
CA ILE A 350 3.30 -6.68 3.73
C ILE A 350 4.48 -5.84 3.26
N TYR A 351 4.26 -4.54 3.13
CA TYR A 351 5.30 -3.55 2.87
C TYR A 351 4.91 -2.20 3.47
N GLY A 352 5.81 -1.24 3.46
CA GLY A 352 5.50 0.08 3.96
C GLY A 352 6.60 1.10 3.74
N GLU A 353 6.36 2.28 4.26
CA GLU A 353 7.33 3.36 4.23
C GLU A 353 8.36 3.20 5.34
N GLY A 354 9.60 2.89 4.96
CA GLY A 354 10.69 2.67 5.89
C GLY A 354 11.28 3.96 6.48
N TRP A 355 10.43 4.94 6.79
CA TRP A 355 10.82 6.25 7.36
C TRP A 355 9.74 6.80 8.28
N SER A 356 10.05 7.89 8.97
CA SER A 356 9.12 8.76 9.70
C SER A 356 9.08 10.13 9.03
N ALA A 357 7.97 10.86 9.14
CA ALA A 357 7.85 12.22 8.63
C ALA A 357 8.39 13.28 9.60
N GLY A 358 8.51 12.93 10.89
CA GLY A 358 9.04 13.79 11.95
C GLY A 358 9.99 13.06 12.89
N SER A 359 10.27 13.67 14.04
CA SER A 359 11.14 13.06 15.05
C SER A 359 10.38 12.06 15.92
N CYS A 360 10.80 10.81 15.88
CA CYS A 360 10.24 9.73 16.68
C CYS A 360 10.99 9.60 18.02
N ALA A 361 10.25 9.57 19.14
CA ALA A 361 10.85 9.45 20.48
C ALA A 361 11.23 7.99 20.86
N TYR A 362 11.40 7.11 19.90
CA TYR A 362 11.84 5.73 20.10
C TYR A 362 13.17 5.49 19.39
N PRO A 363 14.05 4.62 19.92
CA PRO A 363 15.37 4.40 19.33
C PRO A 363 15.28 3.90 17.87
N THR A 364 15.94 4.61 16.95
CA THR A 364 15.92 4.30 15.51
C THR A 364 16.34 2.86 15.19
N GLY A 365 17.33 2.31 15.92
CA GLY A 365 17.75 0.92 15.76
C GLY A 365 16.69 -0.14 16.15
N LYS A 366 15.57 0.29 16.77
CA LYS A 366 14.42 -0.56 17.12
C LYS A 366 13.18 -0.27 16.28
N LEU A 367 13.26 0.68 15.37
CA LEU A 367 12.17 1.06 14.48
C LEU A 367 12.26 0.32 13.14
N ALA A 368 11.12 0.10 12.51
CA ALA A 368 11.01 -0.54 11.20
C ALA A 368 11.36 0.42 10.05
N VAL A 369 12.48 1.14 10.21
CA VAL A 369 13.03 2.00 9.16
C VAL A 369 13.70 1.15 8.07
N LYS A 370 13.85 1.72 6.88
CA LYS A 370 14.41 1.04 5.70
C LYS A 370 15.75 0.35 5.99
N ALA A 371 16.66 1.02 6.70
CA ALA A 371 17.95 0.46 7.11
C ALA A 371 17.85 -0.82 7.97
N ASN A 372 16.70 -1.08 8.60
CA ASN A 372 16.45 -2.27 9.42
C ASN A 372 15.63 -3.35 8.70
N THR A 373 15.33 -3.20 7.40
CA THR A 373 14.47 -4.14 6.64
C THR A 373 14.99 -5.57 6.66
N GLN A 374 16.30 -5.78 6.67
CA GLN A 374 16.89 -7.13 6.78
C GLN A 374 16.46 -7.88 8.06
N GLN A 375 16.08 -7.14 9.12
CA GLN A 375 15.56 -7.73 10.36
C GLN A 375 14.07 -8.10 10.24
N LEU A 376 13.32 -7.46 9.33
CA LEU A 376 11.87 -7.62 9.20
C LEU A 376 11.44 -8.90 8.44
N LYS A 377 12.35 -9.58 7.77
CA LYS A 377 12.19 -10.91 7.13
C LYS A 377 10.89 -11.08 6.32
N GLY A 378 10.86 -10.51 5.13
CA GLY A 378 9.74 -10.65 4.19
C GLY A 378 8.67 -9.56 4.33
N ILE A 379 9.03 -8.43 4.93
CA ILE A 379 8.32 -7.16 4.83
C ILE A 379 9.11 -6.27 3.89
N GLY A 380 8.42 -5.68 2.89
CA GLY A 380 9.04 -4.79 1.92
C GLY A 380 9.06 -3.33 2.37
N ALA A 381 9.95 -2.54 1.74
CA ALA A 381 9.97 -1.09 1.90
C ALA A 381 10.13 -0.38 0.56
N PHE A 382 9.66 0.86 0.47
CA PHE A 382 9.81 1.70 -0.71
C PHE A 382 11.27 2.11 -0.93
N SER A 383 11.74 2.04 -2.19
CA SER A 383 13.09 2.44 -2.59
C SER A 383 13.13 3.90 -3.03
N ASP A 384 13.29 4.82 -2.07
CA ASP A 384 13.52 6.24 -2.38
C ASP A 384 14.87 6.47 -3.09
N ASP A 385 15.86 5.58 -2.90
CA ASP A 385 17.09 5.61 -3.69
C ASP A 385 16.82 5.54 -5.20
N MET A 386 15.98 4.58 -5.63
CA MET A 386 15.61 4.41 -7.02
C MET A 386 14.71 5.55 -7.53
N ARG A 387 13.69 5.92 -6.74
CA ARG A 387 12.78 7.00 -7.09
C ARG A 387 13.54 8.28 -7.39
N ASP A 388 14.40 8.69 -6.46
CA ASP A 388 15.10 9.96 -6.55
C ASP A 388 16.29 9.93 -7.51
N ALA A 389 16.89 8.75 -7.75
CA ALA A 389 17.85 8.57 -8.83
C ALA A 389 17.24 8.82 -10.21
N LEU A 390 15.97 8.48 -10.38
CA LEU A 390 15.25 8.70 -11.63
C LEU A 390 14.78 10.16 -11.75
N ARG A 391 13.94 10.63 -10.83
CA ARG A 391 13.20 11.89 -10.96
C ARG A 391 13.82 13.10 -10.26
N GLY A 392 14.77 12.89 -9.36
CA GLY A 392 15.37 13.92 -8.50
C GLY A 392 14.88 13.87 -7.05
N PRO A 393 15.57 14.57 -6.14
CA PRO A 393 15.38 14.45 -4.70
C PRO A 393 13.98 14.93 -4.26
N PHE A 394 13.41 14.28 -3.27
CA PHE A 394 12.14 14.68 -2.65
C PHE A 394 12.14 16.12 -2.10
N SER A 395 13.29 16.59 -1.64
CA SER A 395 13.44 17.90 -1.00
C SER A 395 13.40 19.10 -1.96
N ASP A 396 13.45 18.88 -3.29
CA ASP A 396 13.50 19.97 -4.28
C ASP A 396 12.83 19.54 -5.58
N ASP A 397 11.62 20.02 -5.83
CA ASP A 397 10.81 19.69 -7.01
C ASP A 397 11.42 20.15 -8.33
N HIS A 398 12.26 21.16 -8.31
CA HIS A 398 12.89 21.71 -9.52
C HIS A 398 14.23 21.05 -9.85
N LYS A 399 14.75 20.21 -8.95
CA LYS A 399 16.00 19.48 -9.18
C LYS A 399 15.73 18.12 -9.83
N GLY A 400 16.11 17.98 -11.10
CA GLY A 400 16.06 16.70 -11.81
C GLY A 400 17.20 15.76 -11.42
N ALA A 401 17.16 14.55 -12.02
CA ALA A 401 18.23 13.55 -11.95
C ALA A 401 18.39 12.86 -13.32
N LEU A 402 18.53 11.53 -13.36
CA LEU A 402 18.78 10.81 -14.62
C LEU A 402 17.74 11.11 -15.71
N LEU A 403 16.45 11.17 -15.37
CA LEU A 403 15.39 11.48 -16.35
C LEU A 403 15.51 12.89 -16.96
N ALA A 404 16.20 13.80 -16.28
CA ALA A 404 16.55 15.13 -16.80
C ALA A 404 17.91 15.16 -17.56
N GLY A 405 18.57 14.00 -17.71
CA GLY A 405 19.89 13.89 -18.33
C GLY A 405 21.04 14.35 -17.42
N LEU A 406 20.85 14.28 -16.11
CA LEU A 406 21.85 14.68 -15.11
C LEU A 406 22.56 13.44 -14.54
N THR A 407 23.88 13.43 -14.60
CA THR A 407 24.73 12.35 -14.09
C THR A 407 24.85 12.36 -12.56
N GLY A 408 25.40 11.27 -11.99
CA GLY A 408 25.74 11.13 -10.57
C GLY A 408 24.76 10.27 -9.79
N GLN A 409 23.73 9.71 -10.45
CA GLN A 409 22.74 8.83 -9.82
C GLN A 409 22.75 7.41 -10.41
N GLU A 410 23.72 7.08 -11.23
CA GLU A 410 23.82 5.78 -11.92
C GLU A 410 23.95 4.63 -10.91
N GLU A 411 24.74 4.80 -9.84
CA GLU A 411 24.89 3.78 -8.80
C GLU A 411 23.63 3.59 -7.96
N SER A 412 22.91 4.69 -7.68
CA SER A 412 21.60 4.61 -7.00
C SER A 412 20.57 3.87 -7.85
N LEU A 413 20.56 4.10 -9.16
CA LEU A 413 19.71 3.33 -10.06
C LEU A 413 20.11 1.85 -10.10
N LYS A 414 21.41 1.53 -10.23
CA LYS A 414 21.89 0.14 -10.18
C LYS A 414 21.44 -0.56 -8.89
N PHE A 415 21.55 0.12 -7.75
CA PHE A 415 21.11 -0.40 -6.46
C PHE A 415 19.60 -0.70 -6.46
N GLY A 416 18.78 0.19 -6.99
CA GLY A 416 17.35 -0.04 -7.18
C GLY A 416 17.05 -1.20 -8.15
N LEU A 417 17.81 -1.32 -9.24
CA LEU A 417 17.63 -2.39 -10.25
C LEU A 417 17.88 -3.78 -9.67
N VAL A 418 18.82 -3.94 -8.76
CA VAL A 418 19.08 -5.24 -8.09
C VAL A 418 18.13 -5.53 -6.94
N GLY A 419 17.22 -4.62 -6.62
CA GLY A 419 16.24 -4.82 -5.54
C GLY A 419 16.78 -4.55 -4.14
N GLY A 420 17.70 -3.60 -3.98
CA GLY A 420 18.27 -3.18 -2.70
C GLY A 420 19.19 -4.20 -2.01
N ILE A 421 19.57 -5.26 -2.71
CA ILE A 421 20.46 -6.31 -2.19
C ILE A 421 21.93 -5.91 -2.31
N ALA A 422 22.78 -6.59 -1.55
CA ALA A 422 24.24 -6.54 -1.77
C ALA A 422 24.59 -7.12 -3.16
N HIS A 423 25.25 -6.33 -3.99
CA HIS A 423 25.69 -6.74 -5.32
C HIS A 423 27.12 -6.27 -5.59
N PRO A 424 28.03 -7.13 -6.12
CA PRO A 424 29.46 -6.82 -6.23
C PRO A 424 29.78 -5.65 -7.17
N GLN A 425 28.88 -5.31 -8.09
CA GLN A 425 29.05 -4.23 -9.05
C GLN A 425 28.29 -2.93 -8.67
N VAL A 426 27.80 -2.80 -7.43
CA VAL A 426 27.19 -1.59 -6.90
C VAL A 426 28.11 -0.97 -5.86
N ASP A 427 28.59 0.25 -6.12
CA ASP A 427 29.39 1.02 -5.17
C ASP A 427 28.45 1.79 -4.22
N MET A 428 28.22 1.19 -3.04
CA MET A 428 27.33 1.77 -2.02
C MET A 428 27.77 3.17 -1.55
N ASN A 429 29.05 3.53 -1.68
CA ASN A 429 29.50 4.88 -1.33
C ASN A 429 28.91 5.97 -2.24
N LYS A 430 28.52 5.59 -3.45
CA LYS A 430 27.94 6.49 -4.46
C LYS A 430 26.42 6.44 -4.52
N VAL A 431 25.78 5.53 -3.77
CA VAL A 431 24.31 5.52 -3.62
C VAL A 431 23.88 6.77 -2.85
N ASN A 432 22.76 7.39 -3.24
CA ASN A 432 22.34 8.69 -2.71
C ASN A 432 22.05 8.68 -1.20
N TYR A 433 21.23 7.74 -0.69
CA TYR A 433 20.81 7.72 0.72
C TYR A 433 21.47 6.58 1.50
N ASP A 434 21.28 5.35 1.09
CA ASP A 434 21.77 4.18 1.82
C ASP A 434 23.25 3.91 1.53
N LYS A 435 24.02 3.63 2.59
CA LYS A 435 25.44 3.26 2.46
C LYS A 435 25.70 1.77 2.68
N GLU A 436 24.64 1.04 3.01
CA GLU A 436 24.63 -0.41 3.16
C GLU A 436 23.40 -1.00 2.45
N PRO A 437 23.48 -2.20 1.90
CA PRO A 437 22.31 -2.90 1.37
C PRO A 437 21.26 -3.15 2.47
N TRP A 438 19.99 -2.89 2.18
CA TRP A 438 18.94 -2.97 3.19
C TRP A 438 17.94 -4.11 2.99
N THR A 439 18.00 -4.85 1.89
CA THR A 439 17.19 -6.05 1.66
C THR A 439 18.04 -7.33 1.68
N ASN A 440 17.41 -8.46 2.04
CA ASN A 440 17.96 -9.81 1.83
C ASN A 440 17.59 -10.35 0.43
N ASN A 441 16.37 -10.03 -0.01
CA ASN A 441 15.82 -10.46 -1.28
C ASN A 441 15.15 -9.29 -2.00
N PRO A 442 15.13 -9.28 -3.34
CA PRO A 442 14.53 -8.19 -4.10
C PRO A 442 13.02 -8.05 -3.86
N THR A 443 12.35 -9.09 -3.37
CA THR A 443 10.94 -9.05 -2.97
C THR A 443 10.67 -8.17 -1.75
N GLU A 444 11.70 -7.69 -1.07
CA GLU A 444 11.63 -6.76 0.05
C GLU A 444 11.79 -5.30 -0.40
N GLN A 445 11.90 -5.04 -1.71
CA GLN A 445 11.92 -3.70 -2.29
C GLN A 445 10.67 -3.42 -3.11
N ILE A 446 10.05 -2.26 -2.87
CA ILE A 446 9.07 -1.66 -3.78
C ILE A 446 9.81 -0.72 -4.73
N SER A 447 9.78 -1.06 -6.03
CA SER A 447 10.39 -0.27 -7.10
C SER A 447 9.35 0.67 -7.70
N TYR A 448 9.61 1.97 -7.64
CA TYR A 448 8.68 2.99 -8.10
C TYR A 448 9.40 4.26 -8.55
N VAL A 449 8.69 5.13 -9.25
CA VAL A 449 9.18 6.45 -9.64
C VAL A 449 8.31 7.57 -9.10
N SER A 450 7.04 7.33 -8.82
CA SER A 450 6.15 8.24 -8.09
C SER A 450 5.02 7.47 -7.38
N CYS A 451 4.37 8.13 -6.45
CA CYS A 451 3.22 7.64 -5.70
C CYS A 451 2.24 8.81 -5.46
N HIS A 452 1.27 8.64 -4.55
CA HIS A 452 0.34 9.73 -4.21
C HIS A 452 1.02 10.92 -3.55
N ASP A 453 2.05 10.66 -2.71
CA ASP A 453 2.85 11.71 -2.05
C ASP A 453 3.69 12.50 -3.05
N ASP A 454 3.91 13.78 -2.74
CA ASP A 454 4.68 14.69 -3.58
C ASP A 454 4.00 14.92 -4.96
N MET A 455 4.74 15.28 -5.97
CA MET A 455 4.22 15.43 -7.34
C MET A 455 4.09 14.08 -8.04
N CYS A 456 3.00 13.89 -8.80
CA CYS A 456 2.94 12.78 -9.75
C CYS A 456 4.03 12.94 -10.82
N LEU A 457 4.37 11.84 -11.52
CA LEU A 457 5.50 11.81 -12.44
C LEU A 457 5.48 12.93 -13.47
N VAL A 458 4.35 13.17 -14.14
CA VAL A 458 4.21 14.20 -15.18
C VAL A 458 4.48 15.60 -14.64
N ASP A 459 3.96 15.92 -13.46
CA ASP A 459 4.17 17.23 -12.84
C ASP A 459 5.62 17.40 -12.40
N ARG A 460 6.22 16.36 -11.84
CA ARG A 460 7.62 16.36 -11.42
C ARG A 460 8.58 16.55 -12.61
N LEU A 461 8.33 15.86 -13.72
CA LEU A 461 9.12 16.03 -14.94
C LEU A 461 8.98 17.45 -15.51
N LYS A 462 7.76 18.01 -15.52
CA LYS A 462 7.53 19.39 -15.96
C LYS A 462 8.20 20.43 -15.06
N ALA A 463 8.28 20.17 -13.75
CA ALA A 463 8.93 21.08 -12.81
C ALA A 463 10.46 21.08 -12.95
N SER A 464 11.05 19.91 -13.26
CA SER A 464 12.51 19.72 -13.27
C SER A 464 13.16 19.78 -14.67
N ILE A 465 12.38 19.69 -15.77
CA ILE A 465 12.89 19.67 -17.15
C ILE A 465 12.30 20.86 -17.91
N ALA A 466 13.12 21.89 -18.09
CA ALA A 466 12.69 23.17 -18.66
C ALA A 466 12.08 23.04 -20.08
N SER A 467 12.61 22.13 -20.93
CA SER A 467 12.09 21.92 -22.29
C SER A 467 10.61 21.48 -22.31
N LEU A 468 10.11 20.81 -21.26
CA LEU A 468 8.72 20.34 -21.21
C LEU A 468 7.70 21.47 -20.98
N THR A 469 8.17 22.63 -20.48
CA THR A 469 7.30 23.78 -20.17
C THR A 469 7.62 25.02 -21.03
N ASP A 470 8.69 24.98 -21.83
CA ASP A 470 9.09 26.09 -22.72
C ASP A 470 8.03 26.30 -23.80
N LYS A 471 7.36 27.46 -23.78
CA LYS A 471 6.32 27.83 -24.74
C LYS A 471 6.87 28.11 -26.16
N ASN A 472 8.18 28.32 -26.30
CA ASN A 472 8.82 28.47 -27.60
C ASN A 472 8.98 27.12 -28.33
N ILE A 473 8.87 26.01 -27.62
CA ILE A 473 8.87 24.65 -28.18
C ILE A 473 7.42 24.25 -28.48
N PRO A 474 7.10 23.80 -29.70
CA PRO A 474 5.75 23.34 -30.04
C PRO A 474 5.24 22.26 -29.09
N GLU A 475 3.95 22.29 -28.72
CA GLU A 475 3.34 21.34 -27.78
C GLU A 475 3.55 19.88 -28.21
N ALA A 476 3.46 19.58 -29.48
CA ALA A 476 3.67 18.24 -30.01
C ALA A 476 5.09 17.71 -29.71
N ILE A 477 6.11 18.57 -29.76
CA ILE A 477 7.51 18.20 -29.47
C ILE A 477 7.67 17.98 -27.96
N ARG A 478 7.12 18.87 -27.12
CA ARG A 478 7.15 18.73 -25.67
C ARG A 478 6.43 17.46 -25.20
N THR A 479 5.29 17.16 -25.80
CA THR A 479 4.53 15.93 -25.52
C THR A 479 5.30 14.68 -25.95
N ALA A 480 5.97 14.71 -27.10
CA ALA A 480 6.79 13.59 -27.57
C ALA A 480 8.00 13.36 -26.63
N GLU A 481 8.64 14.42 -26.13
CA GLU A 481 9.72 14.34 -25.15
C GLU A 481 9.21 13.76 -23.82
N LEU A 482 8.09 14.28 -23.30
CA LEU A 482 7.46 13.78 -22.07
C LEU A 482 7.16 12.28 -22.17
N LEU A 483 6.56 11.83 -23.26
CA LEU A 483 6.25 10.42 -23.50
C LEU A 483 7.50 9.53 -23.55
N ARG A 484 8.61 10.00 -24.13
CA ARG A 484 9.86 9.24 -24.14
C ARG A 484 10.40 9.06 -22.72
N ILE A 485 10.44 10.17 -21.95
CA ILE A 485 10.97 10.17 -20.58
C ILE A 485 10.09 9.33 -19.65
N ASP A 486 8.77 9.45 -19.74
CA ASP A 486 7.80 8.65 -18.98
C ASP A 486 7.98 7.15 -19.26
N LYS A 487 8.05 6.76 -20.53
CA LYS A 487 8.29 5.37 -20.94
C LYS A 487 9.64 4.84 -20.42
N LEU A 488 10.70 5.64 -20.49
CA LEU A 488 12.01 5.28 -19.97
C LEU A 488 11.97 5.06 -18.45
N ALA A 489 11.30 5.96 -17.71
CA ALA A 489 11.13 5.84 -16.26
C ALA A 489 10.46 4.52 -15.87
N GLN A 490 9.34 4.21 -16.53
CA GLN A 490 8.60 2.97 -16.23
C GLN A 490 9.36 1.73 -16.71
N THR A 491 10.16 1.82 -17.77
CA THR A 491 11.01 0.68 -18.16
C THR A 491 12.00 0.34 -17.03
N CYS A 492 12.60 1.35 -16.38
CA CYS A 492 13.46 1.12 -15.23
C CYS A 492 12.72 0.40 -14.09
N VAL A 493 11.48 0.82 -13.77
CA VAL A 493 10.66 0.20 -12.72
C VAL A 493 10.34 -1.26 -13.07
N PHE A 494 9.85 -1.54 -14.28
CA PHE A 494 9.36 -2.87 -14.66
C PHE A 494 10.46 -3.88 -15.00
N THR A 495 11.67 -3.44 -15.28
CA THR A 495 12.83 -4.31 -15.51
C THR A 495 13.76 -4.41 -14.32
N SER A 496 13.45 -3.74 -13.20
CA SER A 496 14.10 -3.94 -11.90
C SER A 496 13.67 -5.27 -11.26
N GLN A 497 14.46 -5.78 -10.33
CA GLN A 497 14.18 -7.05 -9.62
C GLN A 497 13.20 -6.88 -8.45
N GLY A 498 12.95 -5.66 -7.96
CA GLY A 498 11.96 -5.38 -6.91
C GLY A 498 10.52 -5.54 -7.37
N VAL A 499 9.57 -5.31 -6.47
CA VAL A 499 8.14 -5.33 -6.75
C VAL A 499 7.74 -4.00 -7.42
N PRO A 500 7.24 -4.01 -8.67
CA PRO A 500 6.88 -2.79 -9.37
C PRO A 500 5.60 -2.18 -8.81
N PHE A 501 5.63 -0.86 -8.70
CA PHE A 501 4.54 -0.05 -8.18
C PHE A 501 4.33 1.16 -9.07
N ILE A 502 3.08 1.45 -9.42
CA ILE A 502 2.68 2.60 -10.25
C ILE A 502 1.53 3.36 -9.60
N LEU A 503 1.58 4.68 -9.64
CA LEU A 503 0.46 5.54 -9.29
C LEU A 503 -0.61 5.43 -10.37
N ALA A 504 -1.84 5.17 -9.97
CA ALA A 504 -2.96 5.04 -10.89
C ALA A 504 -3.18 6.31 -11.73
N GLY A 505 -3.24 6.12 -13.05
CA GLY A 505 -3.36 7.18 -14.04
C GLY A 505 -2.04 7.57 -14.72
N GLU A 506 -0.88 7.10 -14.26
CA GLU A 506 0.39 7.35 -14.97
C GLU A 506 0.36 6.80 -16.38
N GLU A 507 -0.29 5.67 -16.62
CA GLU A 507 -0.48 5.04 -17.91
C GLU A 507 -1.30 5.89 -18.90
N MET A 508 -1.88 6.99 -18.43
CA MET A 508 -2.55 7.99 -19.26
C MET A 508 -1.97 9.40 -19.07
N LEU A 509 -0.74 9.51 -18.60
CA LEU A 509 -0.06 10.79 -18.32
C LEU A 509 -0.88 11.68 -17.37
N ARG A 510 -1.32 11.12 -16.24
CA ARG A 510 -2.02 11.88 -15.21
C ARG A 510 -1.16 13.02 -14.71
N ASP A 511 -1.74 14.21 -14.64
CA ASP A 511 -1.17 15.35 -13.94
C ASP A 511 -2.13 15.86 -12.85
N LYS A 512 -1.57 16.53 -11.87
CA LYS A 512 -2.28 17.22 -10.79
C LYS A 512 -2.02 18.72 -10.85
N LYS A 513 -1.73 19.23 -12.05
CA LYS A 513 -1.52 20.64 -12.38
C LYS A 513 -0.38 21.29 -11.59
N GLY A 514 0.65 20.53 -11.26
CA GLY A 514 1.82 20.99 -10.52
C GLY A 514 1.59 21.14 -9.02
N VAL A 515 0.50 20.60 -8.48
CA VAL A 515 0.26 20.60 -7.03
C VAL A 515 1.16 19.56 -6.37
N HIS A 516 2.07 20.01 -5.51
CA HIS A 516 3.03 19.18 -4.81
C HIS A 516 2.35 18.15 -3.90
N ASN A 517 1.51 18.58 -2.98
CA ASN A 517 0.87 17.69 -2.02
C ASN A 517 -0.65 17.91 -2.04
N SER A 518 -1.37 17.07 -2.78
CA SER A 518 -2.77 17.31 -3.16
C SER A 518 -3.79 16.71 -2.20
N TYR A 519 -3.39 16.35 -0.96
CA TYR A 519 -4.20 15.55 -0.01
C TYR A 519 -5.59 16.12 0.29
N ASN A 520 -5.78 17.43 0.24
CA ASN A 520 -7.04 18.13 0.45
C ASN A 520 -7.43 19.04 -0.73
N SER A 521 -6.80 18.86 -1.88
CA SER A 521 -7.11 19.60 -3.09
C SER A 521 -8.43 19.12 -3.71
N PRO A 522 -9.17 19.96 -4.45
CA PRO A 522 -10.47 19.57 -5.01
C PRO A 522 -10.37 18.45 -6.06
N ASP A 523 -11.50 17.83 -6.37
CA ASP A 523 -11.60 16.79 -7.40
C ASP A 523 -10.97 17.21 -8.74
N SER A 524 -11.08 18.48 -9.13
CA SER A 524 -10.51 19.02 -10.37
C SER A 524 -8.97 18.91 -10.45
N ILE A 525 -8.29 18.69 -9.33
CA ILE A 525 -6.86 18.40 -9.23
C ILE A 525 -6.62 16.89 -9.19
N ASN A 526 -7.39 16.18 -8.36
CA ASN A 526 -7.13 14.79 -8.03
C ASN A 526 -7.76 13.77 -8.98
N GLN A 527 -8.91 14.09 -9.61
CA GLN A 527 -9.64 13.17 -10.50
C GLN A 527 -8.84 12.72 -11.72
N PHE A 528 -9.13 11.54 -12.20
CA PHE A 528 -8.57 11.05 -13.46
C PHE A 528 -9.09 11.85 -14.66
N THR A 529 -8.19 12.17 -15.58
CA THR A 529 -8.54 12.76 -16.88
C THR A 529 -8.70 11.63 -17.90
N TRP A 530 -9.84 10.92 -17.84
CA TRP A 530 -10.10 9.73 -18.66
C TRP A 530 -9.99 9.95 -20.17
N THR A 531 -10.19 11.20 -20.64
CA THR A 531 -9.99 11.57 -22.05
C THR A 531 -8.52 11.44 -22.49
N ASN A 532 -7.58 11.39 -21.55
CA ASN A 532 -6.18 11.17 -21.87
C ASN A 532 -5.90 9.78 -22.47
N LEU A 533 -6.73 8.78 -22.21
CA LEU A 533 -6.62 7.49 -22.90
C LEU A 533 -6.75 7.62 -24.42
N GLN A 534 -7.60 8.55 -24.88
CA GLN A 534 -7.75 8.83 -26.30
C GLN A 534 -6.68 9.79 -26.82
N LYS A 535 -6.24 10.73 -25.97
CA LYS A 535 -5.20 11.70 -26.32
C LYS A 535 -3.80 11.08 -26.38
N TYR A 536 -3.51 10.12 -25.48
CA TYR A 536 -2.20 9.49 -25.34
C TYR A 536 -2.27 7.94 -25.36
N PRO A 537 -2.90 7.33 -26.36
CA PRO A 537 -3.10 5.87 -26.38
C PRO A 537 -1.79 5.08 -26.35
N GLN A 538 -0.71 5.68 -26.84
CA GLN A 538 0.64 5.08 -26.86
C GLN A 538 1.27 4.99 -25.44
N ALA A 539 0.84 5.79 -24.48
CA ALA A 539 1.27 5.65 -23.09
C ALA A 539 0.65 4.37 -22.50
N PHE A 540 -0.69 4.26 -22.55
CA PHE A 540 -1.40 3.08 -22.06
C PHE A 540 -0.90 1.78 -22.72
N ALA A 541 -0.73 1.78 -24.04
CA ALA A 541 -0.22 0.62 -24.77
C ALA A 541 1.18 0.20 -24.30
N TYR A 542 2.05 1.17 -24.01
CA TYR A 542 3.40 0.90 -23.52
C TYR A 542 3.42 0.30 -22.13
N TYR A 543 2.66 0.88 -21.17
CA TYR A 543 2.53 0.33 -19.82
C TYR A 543 1.99 -1.09 -19.83
N LYS A 544 0.94 -1.33 -20.61
CA LYS A 544 0.40 -2.69 -20.83
C LYS A 544 1.47 -3.66 -21.33
N SER A 545 2.27 -3.23 -22.33
CA SER A 545 3.34 -4.08 -22.89
C SER A 545 4.47 -4.33 -21.89
N LEU A 546 4.84 -3.33 -21.05
CA LEU A 546 5.83 -3.51 -19.98
C LEU A 546 5.34 -4.52 -18.94
N ILE A 547 4.09 -4.41 -18.51
CA ILE A 547 3.48 -5.33 -17.57
C ILE A 547 3.48 -6.75 -18.15
N GLN A 548 3.11 -6.87 -19.42
CA GLN A 548 3.09 -8.17 -20.10
C GLN A 548 4.49 -8.77 -20.23
N LEU A 549 5.48 -7.97 -20.66
CA LEU A 549 6.89 -8.36 -20.75
C LEU A 549 7.39 -8.92 -19.40
N ARG A 550 7.16 -8.19 -18.30
CA ARG A 550 7.57 -8.66 -16.97
C ARG A 550 6.88 -9.95 -16.56
N LYS A 551 5.58 -10.11 -16.88
CA LYS A 551 4.83 -11.33 -16.58
C LYS A 551 5.31 -12.53 -17.38
N ASN A 552 5.65 -12.33 -18.64
CA ASN A 552 6.11 -13.39 -19.53
C ASN A 552 7.55 -13.81 -19.25
N HIS A 553 8.38 -12.91 -18.71
CA HIS A 553 9.80 -13.11 -18.51
C HIS A 553 10.18 -13.13 -17.02
N PRO A 554 10.24 -14.34 -16.37
CA PRO A 554 10.64 -14.49 -14.99
C PRO A 554 12.02 -13.92 -14.64
N ALA A 555 12.90 -13.74 -15.63
CA ALA A 555 14.20 -13.13 -15.47
C ALA A 555 14.15 -11.72 -14.86
N PHE A 556 13.05 -10.95 -15.10
CA PHE A 556 12.85 -9.62 -14.50
C PHE A 556 12.31 -9.67 -13.06
N ARG A 557 12.08 -10.85 -12.49
CA ARG A 557 11.48 -11.04 -11.15
C ARG A 557 12.09 -12.22 -10.41
N LEU A 558 13.42 -12.24 -10.39
CA LEU A 558 14.19 -13.21 -9.62
C LEU A 558 13.92 -12.99 -8.13
N SER A 559 13.41 -14.02 -7.44
CA SER A 559 12.84 -13.87 -6.10
C SER A 559 13.85 -13.88 -4.95
N THR A 560 15.14 -14.14 -5.23
CA THR A 560 16.18 -14.22 -4.19
C THR A 560 17.42 -13.44 -4.57
N GLY A 561 18.11 -12.89 -3.54
CA GLY A 561 19.37 -12.18 -3.73
C GLY A 561 20.44 -13.00 -4.42
N ASP A 562 20.52 -14.32 -4.12
CA ASP A 562 21.49 -15.22 -4.75
C ASP A 562 21.25 -15.37 -6.25
N LYS A 563 19.98 -15.53 -6.68
CA LYS A 563 19.65 -15.58 -8.10
C LYS A 563 20.00 -14.28 -8.82
N VAL A 564 19.73 -13.13 -8.19
CA VAL A 564 20.10 -11.83 -8.78
C VAL A 564 21.62 -11.74 -8.95
N ARG A 565 22.40 -12.04 -7.93
CA ARG A 565 23.89 -12.05 -8.02
C ARG A 565 24.43 -13.02 -9.07
N GLN A 566 23.76 -14.16 -9.28
CA GLN A 566 24.17 -15.18 -10.22
C GLN A 566 23.87 -14.78 -11.67
N HIS A 567 22.74 -14.14 -11.92
CA HIS A 567 22.23 -13.94 -13.28
C HIS A 567 22.33 -12.50 -13.77
N LEU A 568 22.32 -11.48 -12.90
CA LEU A 568 22.41 -10.09 -13.28
C LEU A 568 23.86 -9.59 -13.24
N GLU A 569 24.32 -8.97 -14.33
CA GLU A 569 25.63 -8.37 -14.44
C GLU A 569 25.52 -7.00 -15.12
N PHE A 570 26.05 -5.95 -14.49
CA PHE A 570 26.08 -4.63 -15.10
C PHE A 570 27.17 -4.54 -16.18
N LEU A 571 26.81 -3.95 -17.30
CA LEU A 571 27.72 -3.69 -18.40
C LEU A 571 28.53 -2.40 -18.15
N PRO A 572 29.81 -2.35 -18.52
CA PRO A 572 30.62 -1.15 -18.36
C PRO A 572 30.12 -0.04 -19.29
N ALA A 573 29.64 1.06 -18.72
CA ALA A 573 29.28 2.26 -19.47
C ALA A 573 30.53 3.15 -19.68
N GLN A 574 30.74 3.63 -20.89
CA GLN A 574 31.82 4.57 -21.21
C GLN A 574 31.34 6.03 -21.12
N GLU A 575 30.05 6.23 -21.08
CA GLU A 575 29.37 7.52 -21.05
C GLU A 575 28.56 7.66 -19.76
N THR A 576 28.40 8.89 -19.28
CA THR A 576 27.50 9.21 -18.17
C THR A 576 26.04 9.17 -18.61
N CYS A 577 25.11 9.07 -17.68
CA CYS A 577 23.68 8.94 -17.96
C CYS A 577 23.34 7.77 -18.88
N LEU A 578 24.15 6.71 -18.83
CA LEU A 578 23.97 5.46 -19.58
C LEU A 578 24.16 4.30 -18.59
N VAL A 579 23.13 3.47 -18.42
CA VAL A 579 23.16 2.30 -17.54
C VAL A 579 22.70 1.08 -18.31
N GLY A 580 23.46 0.00 -18.26
CA GLY A 580 23.08 -1.25 -18.90
C GLY A 580 23.43 -2.46 -18.04
N PHE A 581 22.64 -3.49 -18.17
CA PHE A 581 22.91 -4.79 -17.55
C PHE A 581 22.47 -5.93 -18.46
N GLN A 582 23.03 -7.10 -18.19
CA GLN A 582 22.58 -8.35 -18.79
C GLN A 582 22.00 -9.28 -17.72
N LEU A 583 20.99 -10.04 -18.11
CA LEU A 583 20.52 -11.22 -17.41
C LEU A 583 20.97 -12.43 -18.25
N LYS A 584 21.80 -13.31 -17.68
CA LYS A 584 22.50 -14.36 -18.40
C LYS A 584 22.26 -15.74 -17.78
N ASN A 585 22.50 -16.80 -18.57
CA ASN A 585 22.37 -18.18 -18.12
C ASN A 585 20.97 -18.48 -17.57
N LEU A 586 19.94 -18.09 -18.31
CA LEU A 586 18.54 -18.15 -17.87
C LEU A 586 17.84 -19.47 -18.24
N GLU A 587 18.57 -20.46 -18.71
CA GLU A 587 18.01 -21.78 -19.04
C GLU A 587 17.25 -22.38 -17.85
N GLY A 588 16.02 -22.80 -18.08
CA GLY A 588 15.12 -23.29 -17.02
C GLY A 588 14.47 -22.20 -16.15
N ILE A 589 14.81 -20.93 -16.36
CA ILE A 589 14.21 -19.76 -15.67
C ILE A 589 13.29 -18.99 -16.62
N ASP A 590 13.77 -18.72 -17.85
CA ASP A 590 13.11 -17.89 -18.83
C ASP A 590 13.11 -18.54 -20.22
N ALA A 591 12.21 -18.10 -21.08
CA ALA A 591 12.21 -18.50 -22.50
C ALA A 591 13.33 -17.81 -23.29
N TRP A 592 13.89 -16.71 -22.78
CA TRP A 592 15.06 -16.01 -23.31
C TRP A 592 16.28 -16.38 -22.50
N ASN A 593 17.31 -16.88 -23.16
CA ASN A 593 18.51 -17.38 -22.48
C ASN A 593 19.42 -16.25 -21.97
N ASN A 594 19.46 -15.14 -22.72
CA ASN A 594 20.16 -13.93 -22.34
C ASN A 594 19.29 -12.71 -22.67
N ILE A 595 19.29 -11.74 -21.78
CA ILE A 595 18.58 -10.47 -21.96
C ILE A 595 19.57 -9.33 -21.68
N ILE A 596 19.60 -8.32 -22.52
CA ILE A 596 20.35 -7.10 -22.30
C ILE A 596 19.35 -5.95 -22.21
N VAL A 597 19.48 -5.14 -21.16
CA VAL A 597 18.67 -3.92 -20.97
C VAL A 597 19.62 -2.73 -20.86
N ILE A 598 19.37 -1.69 -21.65
CA ILE A 598 20.17 -0.46 -21.64
C ILE A 598 19.23 0.74 -21.55
N TYR A 599 19.53 1.67 -20.65
CA TYR A 599 18.83 2.94 -20.50
C TYR A 599 19.76 4.08 -20.90
N ASN A 600 19.32 4.85 -21.88
CA ASN A 600 19.98 6.09 -22.28
C ASN A 600 19.16 7.29 -21.80
N PHE A 601 19.65 7.98 -20.80
CA PHE A 601 19.03 9.20 -20.28
C PHE A 601 19.51 10.47 -21.00
N ASN A 602 20.50 10.35 -21.88
CA ASN A 602 21.02 11.48 -22.66
C ASN A 602 20.01 11.93 -23.72
N LYS A 603 20.07 13.22 -24.08
CA LYS A 603 19.30 13.82 -25.21
C LYS A 603 19.82 13.44 -26.57
N GLU A 604 20.90 12.70 -26.62
CA GLU A 604 21.57 12.21 -27.86
C GLU A 604 21.61 10.68 -27.83
N ALA A 605 21.71 10.09 -29.02
CA ALA A 605 21.99 8.65 -29.12
C ALA A 605 23.37 8.34 -28.55
N LYS A 606 23.48 7.25 -27.84
CA LYS A 606 24.72 6.78 -27.21
C LYS A 606 25.00 5.33 -27.58
N LYS A 607 26.27 5.00 -27.63
CA LYS A 607 26.73 3.63 -27.90
C LYS A 607 27.11 2.92 -26.59
N MET A 608 26.83 1.62 -26.52
CA MET A 608 27.21 0.78 -25.41
C MET A 608 27.83 -0.53 -25.90
N GLN A 609 28.92 -0.94 -25.26
CA GLN A 609 29.52 -2.25 -25.48
C GLN A 609 28.63 -3.33 -24.87
N ILE A 610 28.38 -4.37 -25.65
CA ILE A 610 27.61 -5.56 -25.23
C ILE A 610 28.44 -6.82 -25.50
N PRO A 611 28.13 -7.96 -24.90
CA PRO A 611 28.72 -9.22 -25.29
C PRO A 611 28.54 -9.48 -26.79
N GLU A 612 29.58 -9.95 -27.44
CA GLU A 612 29.53 -10.22 -28.89
C GLU A 612 28.48 -11.31 -29.20
N GLY A 613 27.58 -11.01 -30.13
CA GLY A 613 26.53 -11.93 -30.49
C GLY A 613 25.52 -11.37 -31.49
N SER A 614 24.50 -12.17 -31.77
CA SER A 614 23.30 -11.75 -32.51
C SER A 614 22.12 -11.75 -31.56
N TYR A 615 21.39 -10.65 -31.52
CA TYR A 615 20.29 -10.42 -30.62
C TYR A 615 19.03 -9.98 -31.35
N THR A 616 17.88 -10.44 -30.90
CA THR A 616 16.59 -9.92 -31.30
C THR A 616 16.26 -8.68 -30.46
N VAL A 617 15.74 -7.64 -31.09
CA VAL A 617 15.34 -6.39 -30.43
C VAL A 617 13.91 -6.54 -29.92
N ALA A 618 13.69 -6.56 -28.60
CA ALA A 618 12.36 -6.63 -27.98
C ALA A 618 11.80 -5.24 -27.65
N CYS A 619 12.66 -4.26 -27.34
CA CYS A 619 12.24 -2.89 -27.05
C CYS A 619 13.23 -1.90 -27.69
N CYS A 620 12.71 -0.93 -28.44
CA CYS A 620 13.46 0.24 -28.89
C CYS A 620 12.50 1.42 -29.16
N ASN A 621 13.01 2.64 -28.98
CA ASN A 621 12.27 3.89 -29.29
C ASN A 621 10.85 3.94 -28.66
N GLY A 622 10.67 3.39 -27.45
CA GLY A 622 9.38 3.37 -26.75
C GLY A 622 8.33 2.46 -27.40
N VAL A 623 8.77 1.42 -28.12
CA VAL A 623 7.93 0.34 -28.67
C VAL A 623 8.44 -0.99 -28.13
N ILE A 624 7.53 -1.87 -27.70
CA ILE A 624 7.84 -3.24 -27.23
C ILE A 624 7.14 -4.24 -28.14
N ASN A 625 7.89 -5.25 -28.58
CA ASN A 625 7.38 -6.43 -29.28
C ASN A 625 8.26 -7.64 -28.92
N GLU A 626 7.71 -8.58 -28.16
CA GLU A 626 8.42 -9.78 -27.72
C GLU A 626 8.77 -10.74 -28.88
N GLU A 627 8.05 -10.67 -30.00
CA GLU A 627 8.38 -11.42 -31.21
C GLU A 627 9.56 -10.81 -32.01
N GLY A 628 9.93 -9.57 -31.71
CA GLY A 628 11.05 -8.87 -32.28
C GLY A 628 10.68 -7.65 -33.14
N LEU A 629 11.53 -6.62 -33.04
CA LEU A 629 11.50 -5.37 -33.82
C LEU A 629 12.62 -5.33 -34.84
N GLY A 630 13.42 -6.38 -34.96
CA GLY A 630 14.60 -6.50 -35.78
C GLY A 630 15.74 -7.21 -35.09
N PHE A 631 16.92 -7.17 -35.68
CA PHE A 631 18.11 -7.86 -35.17
C PHE A 631 19.29 -6.87 -35.11
N VAL A 632 20.14 -7.09 -34.10
CA VAL A 632 21.45 -6.43 -34.01
C VAL A 632 22.53 -7.49 -33.82
N SER A 633 23.71 -7.27 -34.40
CA SER A 633 24.84 -8.18 -34.30
C SER A 633 26.12 -7.42 -34.03
N GLY A 634 27.04 -8.02 -33.31
CA GLY A 634 28.33 -7.43 -32.98
C GLY A 634 28.50 -7.25 -31.47
N LYS A 635 29.40 -6.37 -31.08
CA LYS A 635 29.80 -6.09 -29.70
C LYS A 635 29.46 -4.67 -29.22
N GLU A 636 28.76 -3.90 -30.07
CA GLU A 636 28.36 -2.52 -29.78
C GLU A 636 26.95 -2.27 -30.31
N VAL A 637 26.13 -1.55 -29.57
CA VAL A 637 24.79 -1.13 -29.99
C VAL A 637 24.59 0.36 -29.74
N GLU A 638 23.80 1.00 -30.60
CA GLU A 638 23.36 2.37 -30.40
C GLU A 638 21.98 2.40 -29.73
N VAL A 639 21.83 3.25 -28.74
CA VAL A 639 20.57 3.44 -27.98
C VAL A 639 20.08 4.86 -28.24
N ALA A 640 18.86 4.98 -28.71
CA ALA A 640 18.23 6.26 -29.03
C ALA A 640 18.16 7.21 -27.83
N PRO A 641 18.01 8.53 -28.05
CA PRO A 641 17.89 9.52 -26.98
C PRO A 641 16.72 9.23 -26.03
N GLN A 642 16.93 9.41 -24.73
CA GLN A 642 15.90 9.30 -23.68
C GLN A 642 15.01 8.06 -23.89
N SER A 643 15.64 6.90 -24.05
CA SER A 643 14.93 5.65 -24.33
C SER A 643 15.64 4.43 -23.75
N ALA A 644 14.92 3.33 -23.71
CA ALA A 644 15.45 2.02 -23.35
C ALA A 644 15.59 1.14 -24.60
N LEU A 645 16.59 0.25 -24.55
CA LEU A 645 16.80 -0.84 -25.50
C LEU A 645 16.77 -2.16 -24.75
N ILE A 646 15.95 -3.11 -25.21
CA ILE A 646 15.93 -4.48 -24.66
C ILE A 646 16.24 -5.44 -25.81
N LEU A 647 17.25 -6.25 -25.60
CA LEU A 647 17.74 -7.25 -26.55
C LEU A 647 17.66 -8.62 -25.90
N TYR A 648 17.44 -9.67 -26.70
CA TYR A 648 17.44 -11.02 -26.18
C TYR A 648 18.02 -12.06 -27.15
N GLN A 649 18.41 -13.20 -26.58
CA GLN A 649 18.72 -14.46 -27.27
C GLN A 649 17.84 -15.58 -26.72
N LYS A 650 17.35 -16.43 -27.60
CA LYS A 650 16.61 -17.67 -27.24
C LYS A 650 17.59 -18.78 -26.89
#